data_2b904e15cb87221d9a1fc83d850deb83
#
_entry.id   2b904e15cb87221d9a1fc83d850deb83
#
_cell.length_a   1.000
_cell.length_b   1.000
_cell.length_c   1.000
_cell.angle_alpha   90.00
_cell.angle_beta   90.00
_cell.angle_gamma   90.00
#
_symmetry.space_group_name_H-M   'P 1'
#
loop_
_entity.id
_entity.type
_entity.pdbx_description
1 polymer ?
#
loop_
_entity_poly.entity_id
_entity_poly.type
_entity_poly.pdbx_seq_one_letter_code
_entity_poly.pdbx_strand_id
1 'polypeptide(L)'
;MADLGRFALLAALALALYALVAGMLAGRTRRAEIAASAGRALGAAAALEGVAAAVLLVALGTRDYTLRYVAAHVSNAQPLLYDLTAFWGGMEGSLLLWALVLSGYTLAALRTVRRQRPALVPGVAAVCAGTSSFFLLLLTTVASPFATSPFPPSDGRGMNPLLLNPWMAIHPPTLYLGYVGLTVPFAIVCAALASGGHDDAGVLVARRWLLWAWYCLSMGLWFGAKWSYVVLGWGGYWAWDPVENAALMPWLVATAFIHSVMIQERREMLTRWNVVLVILAFGLSIFGTFLTRSGVLSSIHSFTQSPLGAYFLTFLALALLVGFGLAAWRWDRLRSRHELDAALSRESAFVLNNVLFLAAAFAVFLGTVFPVVSEALGGRAINVGPPFFDHVVVPLALGILLLMGVGPLLAWRRASLDHLHRQFLAPGAAGVLAGAGLLGAGVRPAGAALAFALCAFVAATIALEFARGVRVRRAHRGESAVWALGALVLRNRRRYGGYIVHLGMLLLACGIIGSSAFATQRLATLAPGQDAAIGEYRVRFDGLAQETRGGALSIIGRLRVFAGTRDLGAFEARRNLFLRSQDATTDVALRSTPRDDLYVILAGWTADGRATLRLLVNPMMMWIWAGGLVLTAGAVIAMLPERRAAPQVAVPAPGVSAGGAWSPGGL
;
A
#
# COMPACT_ATOMS: atom_id res chain seq x y z
N MET A 1 10.61 11.75 -32.78
CA MET A 1 10.24 10.92 -31.61
C MET A 1 8.72 10.93 -31.35
N ALA A 2 8.05 12.09 -31.43
CA ALA A 2 6.61 12.20 -31.16
C ALA A 2 5.74 11.21 -31.96
N ASP A 3 5.93 11.13 -33.28
CA ASP A 3 5.10 10.29 -34.15
C ASP A 3 5.31 8.78 -33.90
N LEU A 4 6.53 8.36 -33.56
CA LEU A 4 6.81 6.97 -33.18
C LEU A 4 6.05 6.60 -31.88
N GLY A 5 6.10 7.46 -30.88
CA GLY A 5 5.37 7.25 -29.62
C GLY A 5 3.85 7.24 -29.81
N ARG A 6 3.29 8.16 -30.59
CA ARG A 6 1.86 8.19 -30.94
C ARG A 6 1.43 6.94 -31.70
N PHE A 7 2.19 6.55 -32.72
CA PHE A 7 1.90 5.34 -33.51
C PHE A 7 1.91 4.10 -32.61
N ALA A 8 2.92 3.97 -31.74
CA ALA A 8 3.02 2.83 -30.82
C ALA A 8 1.79 2.73 -29.90
N LEU A 9 1.32 3.85 -29.33
CA LEU A 9 0.13 3.87 -28.48
C LEU A 9 -1.16 3.56 -29.26
N LEU A 10 -1.33 4.10 -30.46
CA LEU A 10 -2.49 3.82 -31.32
C LEU A 10 -2.55 2.35 -31.74
N ALA A 11 -1.41 1.79 -32.13
CA ALA A 11 -1.31 0.37 -32.48
C ALA A 11 -1.55 -0.53 -31.25
N ALA A 12 -1.04 -0.15 -30.06
CA ALA A 12 -1.31 -0.85 -28.82
C ALA A 12 -2.79 -0.82 -28.47
N LEU A 13 -3.48 0.31 -28.64
CA LEU A 13 -4.93 0.43 -28.45
C LEU A 13 -5.72 -0.51 -29.38
N ALA A 14 -5.39 -0.52 -30.66
CA ALA A 14 -6.03 -1.40 -31.64
C ALA A 14 -5.87 -2.88 -31.26
N LEU A 15 -4.67 -3.28 -30.83
CA LEU A 15 -4.39 -4.65 -30.37
C LEU A 15 -5.09 -4.98 -29.05
N ALA A 16 -5.20 -4.03 -28.11
CA ALA A 16 -5.93 -4.23 -26.86
C ALA A 16 -7.45 -4.39 -27.12
N LEU A 17 -8.04 -3.57 -28.00
CA LEU A 17 -9.44 -3.71 -28.42
C LEU A 17 -9.69 -5.04 -29.15
N TYR A 18 -8.79 -5.44 -30.04
CA TYR A 18 -8.84 -6.77 -30.65
C TYR A 18 -8.79 -7.88 -29.59
N ALA A 19 -7.88 -7.78 -28.63
CA ALA A 19 -7.73 -8.78 -27.57
C ALA A 19 -8.97 -8.85 -26.66
N LEU A 20 -9.63 -7.72 -26.39
CA LEU A 20 -10.90 -7.67 -25.66
C LEU A 20 -11.98 -8.48 -26.38
N VAL A 21 -12.20 -8.21 -27.68
CA VAL A 21 -13.21 -8.90 -28.49
C VAL A 21 -12.86 -10.38 -28.66
N ALA A 22 -11.60 -10.69 -28.99
CA ALA A 22 -11.13 -12.05 -29.15
C ALA A 22 -11.22 -12.85 -27.82
N GLY A 23 -10.90 -12.23 -26.67
CA GLY A 23 -11.04 -12.85 -25.36
C GLY A 23 -12.50 -13.17 -25.02
N MET A 24 -13.43 -12.25 -25.27
CA MET A 24 -14.87 -12.49 -25.09
C MET A 24 -15.38 -13.60 -25.99
N LEU A 25 -15.00 -13.59 -27.27
CA LEU A 25 -15.38 -14.60 -28.25
C LEU A 25 -14.81 -15.98 -27.86
N ALA A 26 -13.54 -16.04 -27.46
CA ALA A 26 -12.91 -17.27 -27.00
C ALA A 26 -13.61 -17.85 -25.76
N GLY A 27 -14.05 -17.00 -24.83
CA GLY A 27 -14.84 -17.40 -23.65
C GLY A 27 -16.18 -18.03 -24.03
N ARG A 28 -16.86 -17.50 -25.03
CA ARG A 28 -18.15 -18.02 -25.53
C ARG A 28 -17.98 -19.30 -26.37
N THR A 29 -17.03 -19.31 -27.30
CA THR A 29 -16.84 -20.41 -28.26
C THR A 29 -15.96 -21.54 -27.72
N ARG A 30 -15.25 -21.31 -26.62
CA ARG A 30 -14.25 -22.21 -26.02
C ARG A 30 -13.12 -22.60 -26.98
N ARG A 31 -12.84 -21.79 -28.01
CA ARG A 31 -11.77 -22.02 -28.96
C ARG A 31 -10.42 -21.55 -28.41
N ALA A 32 -9.51 -22.49 -28.19
CA ALA A 32 -8.17 -22.22 -27.64
C ALA A 32 -7.32 -21.32 -28.56
N GLU A 33 -7.47 -21.44 -29.88
CA GLU A 33 -6.76 -20.66 -30.88
C GLU A 33 -7.07 -19.16 -30.74
N ILE A 34 -8.35 -18.80 -30.53
CA ILE A 34 -8.78 -17.42 -30.35
C ILE A 34 -8.24 -16.86 -29.04
N ALA A 35 -8.25 -17.66 -27.96
CA ALA A 35 -7.64 -17.27 -26.70
C ALA A 35 -6.13 -17.06 -26.81
N ALA A 36 -5.44 -17.91 -27.59
CA ALA A 36 -4.02 -17.75 -27.86
C ALA A 36 -3.73 -16.49 -28.71
N SER A 37 -4.61 -16.19 -29.68
CA SER A 37 -4.52 -14.95 -30.47
C SER A 37 -4.69 -13.71 -29.62
N ALA A 38 -5.69 -13.65 -28.71
CA ALA A 38 -5.87 -12.57 -27.74
C ALA A 38 -4.62 -12.37 -26.86
N GLY A 39 -4.03 -13.48 -26.38
CA GLY A 39 -2.79 -13.43 -25.59
C GLY A 39 -1.58 -12.91 -26.36
N ARG A 40 -1.44 -13.25 -27.66
CA ARG A 40 -0.38 -12.71 -28.52
C ARG A 40 -0.58 -11.22 -28.80
N ALA A 41 -1.82 -10.79 -29.04
CA ALA A 41 -2.15 -9.38 -29.24
C ALA A 41 -1.81 -8.55 -28.01
N LEU A 42 -2.13 -9.02 -26.79
CA LEU A 42 -1.71 -8.37 -25.55
C LEU A 42 -0.19 -8.33 -25.39
N GLY A 43 0.52 -9.37 -25.81
CA GLY A 43 1.99 -9.37 -25.85
C GLY A 43 2.56 -8.32 -26.79
N ALA A 44 1.98 -8.17 -27.98
CA ALA A 44 2.37 -7.15 -28.95
C ALA A 44 2.02 -5.73 -28.46
N ALA A 45 0.83 -5.54 -27.84
CA ALA A 45 0.46 -4.27 -27.23
C ALA A 45 1.45 -3.87 -26.13
N ALA A 46 1.83 -4.81 -25.25
CA ALA A 46 2.84 -4.57 -24.20
C ALA A 46 4.20 -4.16 -24.77
N ALA A 47 4.63 -4.77 -25.88
CA ALA A 47 5.88 -4.39 -26.56
C ALA A 47 5.80 -2.96 -27.12
N LEU A 48 4.68 -2.59 -27.73
CA LEU A 48 4.46 -1.23 -28.25
C LEU A 48 4.36 -0.18 -27.13
N GLU A 49 3.72 -0.50 -26.01
CA GLU A 49 3.74 0.36 -24.81
C GLU A 49 5.16 0.52 -24.27
N GLY A 50 5.98 -0.55 -24.30
CA GLY A 50 7.39 -0.50 -23.97
C GLY A 50 8.18 0.42 -24.91
N VAL A 51 7.90 0.39 -26.22
CA VAL A 51 8.48 1.34 -27.18
C VAL A 51 8.07 2.77 -26.86
N ALA A 52 6.79 3.03 -26.61
CA ALA A 52 6.31 4.35 -26.24
C ALA A 52 6.99 4.87 -24.94
N ALA A 53 7.12 4.00 -23.94
CA ALA A 53 7.82 4.33 -22.68
C ALA A 53 9.31 4.65 -22.92
N ALA A 54 9.99 3.85 -23.75
CA ALA A 54 11.39 4.09 -24.09
C ALA A 54 11.57 5.40 -24.87
N VAL A 55 10.68 5.72 -25.81
CA VAL A 55 10.69 7.00 -26.53
C VAL A 55 10.54 8.18 -25.57
N LEU A 56 9.60 8.10 -24.61
CA LEU A 56 9.43 9.17 -23.63
C LEU A 56 10.63 9.30 -22.70
N LEU A 57 11.21 8.18 -22.23
CA LEU A 57 12.41 8.21 -21.40
C LEU A 57 13.62 8.80 -22.12
N VAL A 58 13.81 8.47 -23.40
CA VAL A 58 14.85 9.09 -24.23
C VAL A 58 14.60 10.59 -24.36
N ALA A 59 13.37 11.00 -24.67
CA ALA A 59 13.01 12.41 -24.80
C ALA A 59 13.25 13.21 -23.49
N LEU A 60 12.93 12.62 -22.33
CA LEU A 60 13.20 13.20 -21.01
C LEU A 60 14.71 13.33 -20.77
N GLY A 61 15.48 12.26 -21.00
CA GLY A 61 16.93 12.26 -20.78
C GLY A 61 17.72 13.15 -21.74
N THR A 62 17.22 13.35 -22.98
CA THR A 62 17.81 14.26 -23.99
C THR A 62 17.22 15.66 -23.93
N ARG A 63 16.23 15.90 -23.06
CA ARG A 63 15.56 17.22 -22.89
C ARG A 63 14.94 17.72 -24.19
N ASP A 64 14.23 16.83 -24.91
CA ASP A 64 13.55 17.19 -26.16
C ASP A 64 12.30 18.04 -25.88
N TYR A 65 12.51 19.36 -25.76
CA TYR A 65 11.44 20.33 -25.48
C TYR A 65 10.44 20.50 -26.61
N THR A 66 10.60 19.83 -27.74
CA THR A 66 9.53 19.76 -28.77
C THR A 66 8.29 19.05 -28.24
N LEU A 67 8.45 18.13 -27.25
CA LEU A 67 7.35 17.50 -26.53
C LEU A 67 6.87 18.41 -25.39
N ARG A 68 5.59 18.74 -25.37
CA ARG A 68 4.97 19.54 -24.29
C ARG A 68 5.20 18.93 -22.92
N TYR A 69 5.14 17.62 -22.83
CA TYR A 69 5.37 16.90 -21.58
C TYR A 69 6.77 17.15 -21.02
N VAL A 70 7.79 17.03 -21.88
CA VAL A 70 9.19 17.26 -21.50
C VAL A 70 9.40 18.72 -21.09
N ALA A 71 8.90 19.67 -21.89
CA ALA A 71 8.99 21.11 -21.59
C ALA A 71 8.31 21.50 -20.26
N ALA A 72 7.26 20.77 -19.86
CA ALA A 72 6.55 21.01 -18.62
C ALA A 72 7.23 20.44 -17.37
N HIS A 73 8.03 19.36 -17.49
CA HIS A 73 8.49 18.58 -16.35
C HIS A 73 10.03 18.46 -16.22
N VAL A 74 10.79 18.96 -17.18
CA VAL A 74 12.26 18.90 -17.18
C VAL A 74 12.83 20.31 -17.38
N SER A 75 14.03 20.57 -16.86
CA SER A 75 14.77 21.82 -17.09
C SER A 75 16.27 21.56 -17.18
N ASN A 76 17.00 22.51 -17.79
CA ASN A 76 18.45 22.42 -17.95
C ASN A 76 19.22 22.35 -16.60
N ALA A 77 18.64 22.92 -15.54
CA ALA A 77 19.23 22.92 -14.20
C ALA A 77 18.92 21.65 -13.39
N GLN A 78 17.99 20.80 -13.86
CA GLN A 78 17.52 19.62 -13.13
C GLN A 78 18.51 18.46 -13.27
N PRO A 79 18.86 17.74 -12.19
CA PRO A 79 19.68 16.53 -12.27
C PRO A 79 19.02 15.43 -13.10
N LEU A 80 19.80 14.70 -13.91
CA LEU A 80 19.33 13.63 -14.82
C LEU A 80 18.44 12.60 -14.14
N LEU A 81 18.72 12.23 -12.88
CA LEU A 81 17.88 11.31 -12.13
C LEU A 81 16.42 11.79 -12.08
N TYR A 82 16.24 13.08 -11.83
CA TYR A 82 14.90 13.67 -11.75
C TYR A 82 14.29 13.94 -13.13
N ASP A 83 15.10 14.14 -14.18
CA ASP A 83 14.61 14.14 -15.56
C ASP A 83 13.95 12.78 -15.90
N LEU A 84 14.59 11.67 -15.50
CA LEU A 84 14.03 10.32 -15.70
C LEU A 84 12.82 10.04 -14.80
N THR A 85 12.83 10.52 -13.54
CA THR A 85 11.66 10.37 -12.66
C THR A 85 10.48 11.25 -13.07
N ALA A 86 10.70 12.28 -13.88
CA ALA A 86 9.63 13.04 -14.52
C ALA A 86 8.71 12.14 -15.39
N PHE A 87 9.15 10.93 -15.76
CA PHE A 87 8.31 9.95 -16.45
C PHE A 87 6.98 9.70 -15.71
N TRP A 88 6.96 9.73 -14.40
CA TRP A 88 5.73 9.63 -13.58
C TRP A 88 5.38 10.90 -12.82
N GLY A 89 6.16 11.97 -13.00
CA GLY A 89 5.96 13.25 -12.33
C GLY A 89 4.76 14.05 -12.82
N GLY A 90 4.27 13.75 -14.03
CA GLY A 90 3.10 14.38 -14.63
C GLY A 90 1.99 13.37 -14.95
N MET A 91 0.85 13.91 -15.41
CA MET A 91 -0.35 13.11 -15.62
C MET A 91 -0.18 12.10 -16.75
N GLU A 92 0.24 12.55 -17.92
CA GLU A 92 0.32 11.73 -19.14
C GLU A 92 1.33 10.60 -18.99
N GLY A 93 2.51 10.92 -18.47
CA GLY A 93 3.57 9.93 -18.24
C GLY A 93 3.18 8.93 -17.15
N SER A 94 2.51 9.36 -16.08
CA SER A 94 2.03 8.46 -15.03
C SER A 94 0.92 7.51 -15.52
N LEU A 95 0.08 7.92 -16.50
CA LEU A 95 -0.89 7.04 -17.16
C LEU A 95 -0.17 6.02 -18.06
N LEU A 96 0.91 6.43 -18.73
CA LEU A 96 1.74 5.51 -19.53
C LEU A 96 2.43 4.48 -18.60
N LEU A 97 2.93 4.90 -17.44
CA LEU A 97 3.45 3.97 -16.44
C LEU A 97 2.38 2.98 -15.99
N TRP A 98 1.15 3.45 -15.75
CA TRP A 98 0.03 2.59 -15.40
C TRP A 98 -0.25 1.52 -16.46
N ALA A 99 -0.36 1.93 -17.73
CA ALA A 99 -0.59 1.02 -18.85
C ALA A 99 0.55 -0.02 -18.95
N LEU A 100 1.81 0.42 -18.88
CA LEU A 100 2.98 -0.45 -18.96
C LEU A 100 3.02 -1.50 -17.81
N VAL A 101 2.75 -1.08 -16.57
CA VAL A 101 2.67 -1.98 -15.41
C VAL A 101 1.51 -2.96 -15.57
N LEU A 102 0.36 -2.50 -16.04
CA LEU A 102 -0.81 -3.35 -16.32
C LEU A 102 -0.49 -4.42 -17.37
N SER A 103 0.19 -4.05 -18.43
CA SER A 103 0.62 -4.99 -19.48
C SER A 103 1.59 -6.04 -18.94
N GLY A 104 2.56 -5.64 -18.12
CA GLY A 104 3.44 -6.56 -17.41
C GLY A 104 2.68 -7.55 -16.51
N TYR A 105 1.75 -7.06 -15.71
CA TYR A 105 0.88 -7.89 -14.88
C TYR A 105 -0.03 -8.80 -15.69
N THR A 106 -0.59 -8.31 -16.80
CA THR A 106 -1.44 -9.10 -17.70
C THR A 106 -0.69 -10.30 -18.24
N LEU A 107 0.53 -10.11 -18.77
CA LEU A 107 1.35 -11.19 -19.29
C LEU A 107 1.73 -12.22 -18.21
N ALA A 108 2.09 -11.75 -17.02
CA ALA A 108 2.41 -12.62 -15.90
C ALA A 108 1.16 -13.38 -15.38
N ALA A 109 0.00 -12.72 -15.33
CA ALA A 109 -1.28 -13.32 -14.96
C ALA A 109 -1.71 -14.40 -15.95
N LEU A 110 -1.67 -14.11 -17.25
CA LEU A 110 -2.01 -15.09 -18.30
C LEU A 110 -1.11 -16.33 -18.24
N ARG A 111 0.22 -16.17 -17.99
CA ARG A 111 1.13 -17.30 -17.80
C ARG A 111 0.75 -18.14 -16.58
N THR A 112 0.40 -17.49 -15.47
CA THR A 112 0.03 -18.13 -14.22
C THR A 112 -1.29 -18.89 -14.34
N VAL A 113 -2.32 -18.20 -14.88
CA VAL A 113 -3.67 -18.76 -15.05
C VAL A 113 -3.66 -19.91 -16.07
N ARG A 114 -2.88 -19.79 -17.17
CA ARG A 114 -2.73 -20.89 -18.13
C ARG A 114 -2.21 -22.18 -17.52
N ARG A 115 -1.32 -22.08 -16.51
CA ARG A 115 -0.75 -23.24 -15.80
C ARG A 115 -1.70 -23.82 -14.75
N GLN A 116 -2.49 -22.98 -14.08
CA GLN A 116 -3.30 -23.40 -12.93
C GLN A 116 -4.77 -23.66 -13.28
N ARG A 117 -5.35 -22.81 -14.14
CA ARG A 117 -6.79 -22.80 -14.50
C ARG A 117 -6.95 -22.31 -15.95
N PRO A 118 -6.56 -23.11 -16.95
CA PRO A 118 -6.55 -22.69 -18.36
C PRO A 118 -7.92 -22.21 -18.87
N ALA A 119 -9.01 -22.70 -18.32
CA ALA A 119 -10.37 -22.27 -18.66
C ALA A 119 -10.65 -20.77 -18.36
N LEU A 120 -9.88 -20.15 -17.46
CA LEU A 120 -10.04 -18.72 -17.11
C LEU A 120 -9.27 -17.79 -18.05
N VAL A 121 -8.34 -18.31 -18.86
CA VAL A 121 -7.47 -17.48 -19.73
C VAL A 121 -8.25 -16.52 -20.62
N PRO A 122 -9.33 -16.93 -21.32
CA PRO A 122 -10.08 -16.02 -22.19
C PRO A 122 -10.69 -14.84 -21.42
N GLY A 123 -11.32 -15.13 -20.27
CA GLY A 123 -11.95 -14.11 -19.44
C GLY A 123 -10.94 -13.14 -18.82
N VAL A 124 -9.81 -13.66 -18.32
CA VAL A 124 -8.72 -12.81 -17.77
C VAL A 124 -8.14 -11.92 -18.87
N ALA A 125 -7.92 -12.47 -20.08
CA ALA A 125 -7.46 -11.70 -21.23
C ALA A 125 -8.46 -10.58 -21.59
N ALA A 126 -9.76 -10.88 -21.61
CA ALA A 126 -10.79 -9.88 -21.94
C ALA A 126 -10.85 -8.75 -20.90
N VAL A 127 -10.86 -9.05 -19.60
CA VAL A 127 -10.94 -8.02 -18.56
C VAL A 127 -9.68 -7.16 -18.52
N CYS A 128 -8.49 -7.77 -18.61
CA CYS A 128 -7.24 -7.02 -18.67
C CYS A 128 -7.16 -6.17 -19.95
N ALA A 129 -7.56 -6.70 -21.11
CA ALA A 129 -7.61 -5.97 -22.37
C ALA A 129 -8.57 -4.77 -22.30
N GLY A 130 -9.76 -4.94 -21.69
CA GLY A 130 -10.70 -3.85 -21.48
C GLY A 130 -10.13 -2.74 -20.60
N THR A 131 -9.46 -3.11 -19.51
CA THR A 131 -8.77 -2.15 -18.63
C THR A 131 -7.62 -1.45 -19.36
N SER A 132 -6.78 -2.19 -20.12
CA SER A 132 -5.70 -1.59 -20.93
C SER A 132 -6.25 -0.66 -22.01
N SER A 133 -7.35 -1.05 -22.68
CA SER A 133 -8.00 -0.20 -23.70
C SER A 133 -8.47 1.14 -23.12
N PHE A 134 -8.98 1.15 -21.89
CA PHE A 134 -9.35 2.40 -21.22
C PHE A 134 -8.15 3.34 -21.05
N PHE A 135 -7.03 2.87 -20.49
CA PHE A 135 -5.85 3.70 -20.30
C PHE A 135 -5.21 4.13 -21.64
N LEU A 136 -5.14 3.23 -22.61
CA LEU A 136 -4.62 3.54 -23.94
C LEU A 136 -5.53 4.55 -24.70
N LEU A 137 -6.84 4.48 -24.51
CA LEU A 137 -7.78 5.48 -25.05
C LEU A 137 -7.47 6.87 -24.49
N LEU A 138 -7.27 6.99 -23.16
CA LEU A 138 -6.89 8.26 -22.56
C LEU A 138 -5.57 8.79 -23.11
N LEU A 139 -4.56 7.93 -23.22
CA LEU A 139 -3.23 8.28 -23.72
C LEU A 139 -3.19 8.66 -25.20
N THR A 140 -4.17 8.22 -25.99
CA THR A 140 -4.24 8.53 -27.43
C THR A 140 -5.15 9.70 -27.75
N THR A 141 -6.03 10.09 -26.81
CA THR A 141 -7.02 11.16 -27.03
C THR A 141 -6.79 12.40 -26.18
N VAL A 142 -6.92 12.30 -24.86
CA VAL A 142 -6.99 13.45 -23.96
C VAL A 142 -5.72 13.68 -23.14
N ALA A 143 -4.84 12.68 -23.00
CA ALA A 143 -3.66 12.74 -22.14
C ALA A 143 -2.41 12.17 -22.84
N SER A 144 -2.11 12.67 -24.03
CA SER A 144 -0.98 12.17 -24.82
C SER A 144 0.35 12.75 -24.34
N PRO A 145 1.31 11.90 -23.91
CA PRO A 145 2.65 12.36 -23.55
C PRO A 145 3.49 12.82 -24.77
N PHE A 146 3.00 12.54 -25.99
CA PHE A 146 3.64 12.87 -27.24
C PHE A 146 3.04 14.09 -27.94
N ALA A 147 2.26 14.91 -27.24
CA ALA A 147 1.79 16.19 -27.76
C ALA A 147 2.97 17.15 -27.98
N THR A 148 3.06 17.73 -29.18
CA THR A 148 4.16 18.63 -29.56
C THR A 148 3.79 20.09 -29.32
N SER A 149 4.79 20.93 -29.08
CA SER A 149 4.66 22.39 -29.07
C SER A 149 5.05 22.96 -30.42
N PRO A 150 4.27 23.86 -31.02
CA PRO A 150 4.67 24.57 -32.23
C PRO A 150 5.86 25.51 -31.99
N PHE A 151 6.06 25.95 -30.75
CA PHE A 151 7.15 26.83 -30.32
C PHE A 151 7.86 26.19 -29.12
N PRO A 152 8.86 25.33 -29.36
CA PRO A 152 9.63 24.72 -28.27
C PRO A 152 10.39 25.79 -27.48
N PRO A 153 10.34 25.80 -26.15
CA PRO A 153 11.13 26.72 -25.34
C PRO A 153 12.62 26.31 -25.37
N SER A 154 13.52 27.29 -25.11
CA SER A 154 14.96 27.00 -24.97
C SER A 154 15.31 26.25 -23.67
N ASP A 155 14.43 26.29 -22.67
CA ASP A 155 14.53 25.56 -21.41
C ASP A 155 13.14 25.28 -20.86
N GLY A 156 12.94 24.10 -20.27
CA GLY A 156 11.65 23.72 -19.71
C GLY A 156 11.38 24.29 -18.32
N ARG A 157 10.15 24.07 -17.84
CA ARG A 157 9.70 24.57 -16.51
C ARG A 157 10.36 23.84 -15.35
N GLY A 158 10.77 22.58 -15.55
CA GLY A 158 11.22 21.69 -14.49
C GLY A 158 10.06 21.04 -13.75
N MET A 159 10.39 20.05 -12.95
CA MET A 159 9.45 19.36 -12.10
C MET A 159 9.10 20.21 -10.87
N ASN A 160 7.90 20.01 -10.30
CA ASN A 160 7.56 20.64 -9.01
C ASN A 160 8.66 20.35 -7.98
N PRO A 161 9.19 21.33 -7.27
CA PRO A 161 10.30 21.16 -6.34
C PRO A 161 10.05 20.13 -5.23
N LEU A 162 8.81 19.94 -4.78
CA LEU A 162 8.45 18.93 -3.79
C LEU A 162 8.69 17.50 -4.29
N LEU A 163 8.73 17.29 -5.62
CA LEU A 163 9.01 15.99 -6.24
C LEU A 163 10.51 15.71 -6.39
N LEU A 164 11.38 16.70 -6.22
CA LEU A 164 12.84 16.57 -6.31
C LEU A 164 13.44 15.95 -5.04
N ASN A 165 12.95 14.75 -4.70
CA ASN A 165 13.36 14.03 -3.49
C ASN A 165 13.43 12.52 -3.75
N PRO A 166 14.43 11.79 -3.19
CA PRO A 166 14.56 10.34 -3.39
C PRO A 166 13.33 9.54 -2.96
N TRP A 167 12.65 9.94 -1.88
CA TRP A 167 11.43 9.26 -1.42
C TRP A 167 10.30 9.41 -2.43
N MET A 168 10.19 10.57 -3.08
CA MET A 168 9.22 10.80 -4.14
C MET A 168 9.60 10.09 -5.46
N ALA A 169 10.88 9.80 -5.67
CA ALA A 169 11.30 9.00 -6.83
C ALA A 169 10.79 7.55 -6.74
N ILE A 170 10.70 6.97 -5.54
CA ILE A 170 10.30 5.56 -5.33
C ILE A 170 8.83 5.38 -4.92
N HIS A 171 8.22 6.38 -4.25
CA HIS A 171 6.84 6.30 -3.74
C HIS A 171 5.79 6.05 -4.84
N PRO A 172 5.66 6.88 -5.91
CA PRO A 172 4.61 6.68 -6.90
C PRO A 172 4.72 5.37 -7.68
N PRO A 173 5.90 4.94 -8.19
CA PRO A 173 6.00 3.64 -8.85
C PRO A 173 5.59 2.47 -7.96
N THR A 174 5.98 2.51 -6.68
CA THR A 174 5.62 1.45 -5.72
C THR A 174 4.12 1.44 -5.46
N LEU A 175 3.49 2.61 -5.32
CA LEU A 175 2.05 2.73 -5.15
C LEU A 175 1.30 2.24 -6.39
N TYR A 176 1.77 2.58 -7.61
CA TYR A 176 1.18 2.09 -8.86
C TYR A 176 1.26 0.57 -8.99
N LEU A 177 2.36 -0.07 -8.59
CA LEU A 177 2.41 -1.53 -8.53
C LEU A 177 1.29 -2.11 -7.66
N GLY A 178 0.92 -1.43 -6.60
CA GLY A 178 -0.21 -1.82 -5.75
C GLY A 178 -1.56 -1.60 -6.41
N TYR A 179 -1.85 -0.37 -6.85
CA TYR A 179 -3.12 0.00 -7.47
C TYR A 179 -3.43 -0.83 -8.72
N VAL A 180 -2.48 -0.85 -9.66
CA VAL A 180 -2.61 -1.61 -10.92
C VAL A 180 -2.68 -3.11 -10.64
N GLY A 181 -1.94 -3.58 -9.63
CA GLY A 181 -1.92 -4.97 -9.20
C GLY A 181 -3.28 -5.53 -8.80
N LEU A 182 -4.21 -4.68 -8.31
CA LEU A 182 -5.58 -5.07 -7.97
C LEU A 182 -6.44 -5.42 -9.21
N THR A 183 -6.04 -5.04 -10.42
CA THR A 183 -6.72 -5.44 -11.66
C THR A 183 -6.67 -6.96 -11.86
N VAL A 184 -5.56 -7.61 -11.51
CA VAL A 184 -5.40 -9.06 -11.76
C VAL A 184 -6.36 -9.90 -10.93
N PRO A 185 -6.47 -9.75 -9.60
CA PRO A 185 -7.48 -10.47 -8.82
C PRO A 185 -8.91 -10.19 -9.30
N PHE A 186 -9.23 -8.95 -9.65
CA PHE A 186 -10.52 -8.59 -10.23
C PHE A 186 -10.79 -9.34 -11.55
N ALA A 187 -9.82 -9.36 -12.47
CA ALA A 187 -9.93 -10.06 -13.73
C ALA A 187 -10.12 -11.58 -13.55
N ILE A 188 -9.40 -12.19 -12.61
CA ILE A 188 -9.52 -13.63 -12.32
C ILE A 188 -10.91 -13.95 -11.75
N VAL A 189 -11.42 -13.15 -10.82
CA VAL A 189 -12.75 -13.34 -10.22
C VAL A 189 -13.83 -13.15 -11.28
N CYS A 190 -13.78 -12.09 -12.09
CA CYS A 190 -14.74 -11.87 -13.18
C CYS A 190 -14.71 -13.02 -14.20
N ALA A 191 -13.53 -13.51 -14.58
CA ALA A 191 -13.39 -14.65 -15.49
C ALA A 191 -13.99 -15.94 -14.90
N ALA A 192 -13.77 -16.19 -13.62
CA ALA A 192 -14.33 -17.36 -12.93
C ALA A 192 -15.87 -17.30 -12.84
N LEU A 193 -16.41 -16.14 -12.50
CA LEU A 193 -17.86 -15.90 -12.47
C LEU A 193 -18.49 -16.07 -13.85
N ALA A 194 -17.87 -15.52 -14.88
CA ALA A 194 -18.36 -15.63 -16.26
C ALA A 194 -18.31 -17.07 -16.78
N SER A 195 -17.27 -17.85 -16.47
CA SER A 195 -17.10 -19.23 -16.93
C SER A 195 -18.07 -20.23 -16.26
N GLY A 196 -18.57 -19.92 -15.07
CA GLY A 196 -19.57 -20.71 -14.37
C GLY A 196 -19.11 -22.05 -13.79
N GLY A 197 -17.81 -22.35 -13.81
CA GLY A 197 -17.27 -23.67 -13.54
C GLY A 197 -16.50 -23.89 -12.24
N HIS A 198 -16.49 -22.92 -11.29
CA HIS A 198 -15.62 -23.04 -10.12
C HIS A 198 -16.32 -22.60 -8.84
N ASP A 199 -16.41 -23.51 -7.88
CA ASP A 199 -17.01 -23.28 -6.56
C ASP A 199 -16.26 -22.22 -5.73
N ASP A 200 -14.95 -22.03 -5.98
CA ASP A 200 -14.10 -21.06 -5.29
C ASP A 200 -14.06 -19.68 -5.96
N ALA A 201 -14.83 -19.47 -7.05
CA ALA A 201 -14.88 -18.25 -7.83
C ALA A 201 -13.50 -17.70 -8.25
N GLY A 202 -12.48 -18.55 -8.36
CA GLY A 202 -11.10 -18.14 -8.69
C GLY A 202 -10.37 -17.40 -7.56
N VAL A 203 -10.99 -17.21 -6.40
CA VAL A 203 -10.47 -16.43 -5.27
C VAL A 203 -9.11 -16.96 -4.79
N LEU A 204 -8.93 -18.28 -4.77
CA LEU A 204 -7.68 -18.89 -4.35
C LEU A 204 -6.51 -18.61 -5.31
N VAL A 205 -6.79 -18.49 -6.61
CA VAL A 205 -5.79 -18.08 -7.61
C VAL A 205 -5.49 -16.59 -7.47
N ALA A 206 -6.54 -15.77 -7.27
CA ALA A 206 -6.43 -14.32 -7.10
C ALA A 206 -5.63 -13.93 -5.85
N ARG A 207 -5.64 -14.75 -4.80
CA ARG A 207 -5.03 -14.46 -3.51
C ARG A 207 -3.57 -14.02 -3.57
N ARG A 208 -2.72 -14.70 -4.36
CA ARG A 208 -1.29 -14.35 -4.45
C ARG A 208 -1.07 -12.99 -5.10
N TRP A 209 -1.89 -12.68 -6.10
CA TRP A 209 -1.87 -11.38 -6.78
C TRP A 209 -2.32 -10.26 -5.86
N LEU A 210 -3.37 -10.50 -5.09
CA LEU A 210 -3.86 -9.52 -4.14
C LEU A 210 -2.87 -9.30 -2.98
N LEU A 211 -2.21 -10.34 -2.49
CA LEU A 211 -1.16 -10.22 -1.47
C LEU A 211 0.03 -9.39 -1.98
N TRP A 212 0.43 -9.58 -3.25
CA TRP A 212 1.45 -8.76 -3.89
C TRP A 212 1.02 -7.30 -4.03
N ALA A 213 -0.21 -7.05 -4.51
CA ALA A 213 -0.76 -5.70 -4.62
C ALA A 213 -0.84 -5.01 -3.25
N TRP A 214 -1.30 -5.73 -2.22
CA TRP A 214 -1.33 -5.25 -0.84
C TRP A 214 0.06 -4.89 -0.31
N TYR A 215 1.06 -5.71 -0.59
CA TYR A 215 2.44 -5.43 -0.22
C TYR A 215 2.95 -4.15 -0.86
N CYS A 216 2.74 -3.98 -2.17
CA CYS A 216 3.14 -2.77 -2.88
C CYS A 216 2.39 -1.53 -2.37
N LEU A 217 1.08 -1.64 -2.07
CA LEU A 217 0.32 -0.57 -1.42
C LEU A 217 0.89 -0.21 -0.05
N SER A 218 1.22 -1.21 0.78
CA SER A 218 1.83 -0.99 2.09
C SER A 218 3.15 -0.23 2.00
N MET A 219 4.01 -0.62 1.04
CA MET A 219 5.27 0.06 0.80
C MET A 219 5.07 1.46 0.22
N GLY A 220 4.12 1.61 -0.71
CA GLY A 220 3.76 2.91 -1.26
C GLY A 220 3.31 3.88 -0.18
N LEU A 221 2.39 3.47 0.69
CA LEU A 221 1.93 4.28 1.84
C LEU A 221 3.08 4.65 2.77
N TRP A 222 3.96 3.69 3.08
CA TRP A 222 5.09 3.93 3.97
C TRP A 222 6.13 4.89 3.37
N PHE A 223 6.46 4.78 2.07
CA PHE A 223 7.34 5.73 1.38
C PHE A 223 6.71 7.12 1.28
N GLY A 224 5.39 7.21 1.04
CA GLY A 224 4.66 8.48 1.03
C GLY A 224 4.66 9.17 2.39
N ALA A 225 4.45 8.42 3.47
CA ALA A 225 4.55 8.94 4.84
C ALA A 225 5.97 9.47 5.14
N LYS A 226 7.02 8.79 4.65
CA LYS A 226 8.40 9.26 4.83
C LYS A 226 8.68 10.52 4.01
N TRP A 227 8.20 10.58 2.76
CA TRP A 227 8.28 11.78 1.94
C TRP A 227 7.57 12.97 2.61
N SER A 228 6.33 12.79 3.05
CA SER A 228 5.56 13.82 3.76
C SER A 228 6.33 14.37 4.96
N TYR A 229 6.91 13.48 5.76
CA TYR A 229 7.66 13.84 6.96
C TYR A 229 8.92 14.67 6.69
N VAL A 230 9.65 14.37 5.61
CA VAL A 230 10.95 15.03 5.36
C VAL A 230 10.87 16.23 4.41
N VAL A 231 9.78 16.36 3.60
CA VAL A 231 9.70 17.35 2.52
C VAL A 231 8.69 18.46 2.80
N LEU A 232 7.51 18.12 3.36
CA LEU A 232 6.44 19.11 3.49
C LEU A 232 6.66 20.13 4.61
N GLY A 233 7.58 19.90 5.53
CA GLY A 233 7.97 20.87 6.55
C GLY A 233 6.87 21.17 7.59
N TRP A 234 5.90 20.29 7.77
CA TRP A 234 4.84 20.45 8.78
C TRP A 234 5.05 19.61 10.03
N GLY A 235 6.00 18.66 10.00
CA GLY A 235 6.40 17.82 11.12
C GLY A 235 5.58 16.56 11.32
N GLY A 236 4.63 16.28 10.42
CA GLY A 236 3.81 15.07 10.42
C GLY A 236 4.07 14.17 9.20
N TYR A 237 3.54 12.96 9.25
CA TYR A 237 3.68 11.93 8.23
C TYR A 237 2.33 11.49 7.62
N TRP A 238 1.21 11.96 8.18
CA TRP A 238 -0.17 11.65 7.75
C TRP A 238 -1.10 12.80 8.10
N ALA A 239 -1.78 13.34 7.10
CA ALA A 239 -2.63 14.53 7.23
C ALA A 239 -4.13 14.25 7.03
N TRP A 240 -4.53 13.02 6.76
CA TRP A 240 -5.87 12.68 6.26
C TRP A 240 -6.22 13.41 4.95
N ASP A 241 -5.19 13.69 4.16
CA ASP A 241 -5.38 14.26 2.83
C ASP A 241 -6.20 13.33 1.94
N PRO A 242 -7.08 13.83 1.05
CA PRO A 242 -7.89 13.01 0.15
C PRO A 242 -7.10 11.99 -0.67
N VAL A 243 -5.86 12.29 -1.05
CA VAL A 243 -4.99 11.37 -1.82
C VAL A 243 -4.39 10.28 -0.92
N GLU A 244 -4.02 10.61 0.33
CA GLU A 244 -3.63 9.63 1.34
C GLU A 244 -4.79 8.67 1.64
N ASN A 245 -5.98 9.21 1.86
CA ASN A 245 -7.21 8.47 2.09
C ASN A 245 -7.54 7.55 0.91
N ALA A 246 -7.37 8.05 -0.33
CA ALA A 246 -7.56 7.27 -1.55
C ALA A 246 -6.70 6.00 -1.58
N ALA A 247 -5.46 6.07 -1.07
CA ALA A 247 -4.57 4.92 -1.00
C ALA A 247 -4.90 3.98 0.18
N LEU A 248 -5.37 4.52 1.29
CA LEU A 248 -5.72 3.75 2.48
C LEU A 248 -6.96 2.87 2.28
N MET A 249 -7.98 3.36 1.57
CA MET A 249 -9.24 2.61 1.37
C MET A 249 -9.05 1.24 0.70
N PRO A 250 -8.42 1.12 -0.49
CA PRO A 250 -8.19 -0.19 -1.11
C PRO A 250 -7.23 -1.06 -0.28
N TRP A 251 -6.29 -0.47 0.48
CA TRP A 251 -5.43 -1.21 1.40
C TRP A 251 -6.21 -1.87 2.54
N LEU A 252 -7.17 -1.16 3.15
CA LEU A 252 -8.05 -1.70 4.21
C LEU A 252 -8.89 -2.87 3.69
N VAL A 253 -9.51 -2.72 2.52
CA VAL A 253 -10.33 -3.77 1.89
C VAL A 253 -9.48 -4.97 1.48
N ALA A 254 -8.29 -4.74 0.92
CA ALA A 254 -7.34 -5.80 0.60
C ALA A 254 -6.86 -6.55 1.86
N THR A 255 -6.66 -5.83 2.98
CA THR A 255 -6.32 -6.43 4.27
C THR A 255 -7.45 -7.32 4.79
N ALA A 256 -8.71 -6.85 4.71
CA ALA A 256 -9.88 -7.67 5.04
C ALA A 256 -9.92 -8.96 4.21
N PHE A 257 -9.68 -8.86 2.89
CA PHE A 257 -9.63 -10.02 2.00
C PHE A 257 -8.53 -11.02 2.41
N ILE A 258 -7.31 -10.56 2.72
CA ILE A 258 -6.20 -11.44 3.10
C ILE A 258 -6.55 -12.29 4.33
N HIS A 259 -7.28 -11.73 5.28
CA HIS A 259 -7.75 -12.45 6.46
C HIS A 259 -8.92 -13.38 6.13
N SER A 260 -9.88 -12.92 5.34
CA SER A 260 -11.09 -13.66 4.97
C SER A 260 -10.79 -14.87 4.08
N VAL A 261 -9.85 -14.75 3.14
CA VAL A 261 -9.48 -15.84 2.23
C VAL A 261 -8.86 -17.04 2.98
N MET A 262 -8.24 -16.82 4.14
CA MET A 262 -7.72 -17.92 4.97
C MET A 262 -8.85 -18.80 5.54
N ILE A 263 -10.02 -18.22 5.81
CA ILE A 263 -11.21 -18.97 6.24
C ILE A 263 -11.76 -19.75 5.04
N GLN A 264 -11.82 -19.14 3.86
CA GLN A 264 -12.26 -19.86 2.65
C GLN A 264 -11.37 -21.05 2.33
N GLU A 265 -10.04 -20.92 2.46
CA GLU A 265 -9.09 -22.01 2.22
C GLU A 265 -9.25 -23.17 3.21
N ARG A 266 -9.61 -22.90 4.46
CA ARG A 266 -9.67 -23.93 5.52
C ARG A 266 -11.06 -24.48 5.79
N ARG A 267 -12.08 -23.66 5.55
CA ARG A 267 -13.45 -23.92 6.00
C ARG A 267 -14.49 -23.82 4.88
N GLU A 268 -14.08 -23.48 3.66
CA GLU A 268 -14.97 -23.26 2.51
C GLU A 268 -16.12 -22.29 2.82
N MET A 269 -15.81 -21.25 3.62
CA MET A 269 -16.75 -20.20 4.06
C MET A 269 -16.38 -18.86 3.41
N LEU A 270 -17.31 -17.92 3.44
CA LEU A 270 -17.12 -16.51 3.03
C LEU A 270 -16.81 -16.29 1.54
N THR A 271 -17.19 -17.20 0.64
CA THR A 271 -16.94 -17.07 -0.80
C THR A 271 -17.56 -15.80 -1.38
N ARG A 272 -18.84 -15.52 -1.06
CA ARG A 272 -19.54 -14.28 -1.48
C ARG A 272 -18.83 -13.04 -1.01
N TRP A 273 -18.44 -13.06 0.26
CA TRP A 273 -17.73 -11.95 0.91
C TRP A 273 -16.39 -11.66 0.23
N ASN A 274 -15.61 -12.68 -0.08
CA ASN A 274 -14.32 -12.54 -0.75
C ASN A 274 -14.46 -12.01 -2.18
N VAL A 275 -15.48 -12.41 -2.91
CA VAL A 275 -15.80 -11.87 -4.24
C VAL A 275 -16.09 -10.37 -4.14
N VAL A 276 -16.94 -9.97 -3.19
CA VAL A 276 -17.27 -8.55 -2.95
C VAL A 276 -16.02 -7.74 -2.59
N LEU A 277 -15.17 -8.27 -1.70
CA LEU A 277 -13.93 -7.59 -1.30
C LEU A 277 -12.97 -7.37 -2.47
N VAL A 278 -12.84 -8.34 -3.39
CA VAL A 278 -12.00 -8.17 -4.59
C VAL A 278 -12.55 -7.09 -5.51
N ILE A 279 -13.88 -7.08 -5.74
CA ILE A 279 -14.52 -6.07 -6.58
C ILE A 279 -14.36 -4.67 -5.95
N LEU A 280 -14.59 -4.55 -4.64
CA LEU A 280 -14.42 -3.28 -3.92
C LEU A 280 -12.96 -2.82 -3.92
N ALA A 281 -11.99 -3.70 -3.71
CA ALA A 281 -10.58 -3.32 -3.70
C ALA A 281 -10.15 -2.73 -5.05
N PHE A 282 -10.57 -3.35 -6.16
CA PHE A 282 -10.33 -2.79 -7.50
C PHE A 282 -11.12 -1.50 -7.72
N GLY A 283 -12.40 -1.47 -7.39
CA GLY A 283 -13.24 -0.27 -7.53
C GLY A 283 -12.65 0.94 -6.77
N LEU A 284 -12.19 0.72 -5.53
CA LEU A 284 -11.56 1.77 -4.72
C LEU A 284 -10.21 2.22 -5.27
N SER A 285 -9.45 1.35 -5.96
CA SER A 285 -8.22 1.78 -6.63
C SER A 285 -8.50 2.72 -7.82
N ILE A 286 -9.53 2.44 -8.60
CA ILE A 286 -9.97 3.32 -9.69
C ILE A 286 -10.61 4.61 -9.12
N PHE A 287 -11.39 4.51 -8.05
CA PHE A 287 -11.94 5.67 -7.34
C PHE A 287 -10.83 6.57 -6.79
N GLY A 288 -9.79 6.00 -6.17
CA GLY A 288 -8.61 6.75 -5.73
C GLY A 288 -7.92 7.48 -6.88
N THR A 289 -7.82 6.85 -8.04
CA THR A 289 -7.27 7.47 -9.26
C THR A 289 -8.19 8.59 -9.78
N PHE A 290 -9.50 8.43 -9.69
CA PHE A 290 -10.46 9.50 -9.95
C PHE A 290 -10.23 10.70 -9.04
N LEU A 291 -10.13 10.50 -7.73
CA LEU A 291 -9.89 11.60 -6.76
C LEU A 291 -8.61 12.38 -7.07
N THR A 292 -7.52 11.67 -7.36
CA THR A 292 -6.21 12.30 -7.61
C THR A 292 -6.12 13.06 -8.93
N ARG A 293 -7.01 12.79 -9.90
CA ARG A 293 -6.93 13.31 -11.27
C ARG A 293 -8.10 14.15 -11.72
N SER A 294 -9.21 14.15 -10.98
CA SER A 294 -10.41 14.92 -11.34
C SER A 294 -10.32 16.41 -10.99
N GLY A 295 -9.46 16.78 -10.04
CA GLY A 295 -9.44 18.13 -9.48
C GLY A 295 -10.69 18.48 -8.65
N VAL A 296 -11.55 17.49 -8.35
CA VAL A 296 -12.79 17.68 -7.57
C VAL A 296 -12.49 18.01 -6.11
N LEU A 297 -11.36 17.51 -5.58
CA LEU A 297 -10.90 17.81 -4.22
C LEU A 297 -9.56 18.52 -4.26
N SER A 298 -9.40 19.55 -3.41
CA SER A 298 -8.12 20.20 -3.20
C SER A 298 -7.21 19.29 -2.36
N SER A 299 -5.98 19.06 -2.83
CA SER A 299 -4.97 18.29 -2.13
C SER A 299 -3.58 18.84 -2.42
N ILE A 300 -2.70 18.76 -1.43
CA ILE A 300 -1.27 19.04 -1.59
C ILE A 300 -0.57 18.07 -2.57
N HIS A 301 -1.20 16.94 -2.88
CA HIS A 301 -0.73 15.96 -3.85
C HIS A 301 -1.34 16.16 -5.25
N SER A 302 -2.25 17.14 -5.44
CA SER A 302 -2.88 17.43 -6.74
C SER A 302 -2.03 18.40 -7.53
N PHE A 303 -0.98 17.91 -8.17
CA PHE A 303 -0.07 18.73 -8.98
C PHE A 303 -0.64 19.13 -10.35
N THR A 304 -1.77 18.52 -10.77
CA THR A 304 -2.43 18.79 -12.05
C THR A 304 -3.93 18.60 -11.96
N GLN A 305 -4.71 19.59 -12.35
CA GLN A 305 -6.16 19.47 -12.57
C GLN A 305 -6.43 19.06 -14.02
N SER A 306 -7.37 18.13 -14.25
CA SER A 306 -7.65 17.66 -15.59
C SER A 306 -9.11 17.27 -15.81
N PRO A 307 -9.57 17.27 -17.06
CA PRO A 307 -10.93 16.83 -17.42
C PRO A 307 -11.12 15.31 -17.34
N LEU A 308 -10.16 14.54 -16.81
CA LEU A 308 -10.21 13.08 -16.78
C LEU A 308 -11.23 12.52 -15.79
N GLY A 309 -11.77 13.33 -14.89
CA GLY A 309 -12.71 12.89 -13.86
C GLY A 309 -13.89 12.10 -14.41
N ALA A 310 -14.57 12.61 -15.43
CA ALA A 310 -15.72 11.95 -16.05
C ALA A 310 -15.35 10.58 -16.66
N TYR A 311 -14.20 10.46 -17.29
CA TYR A 311 -13.72 9.19 -17.87
C TYR A 311 -13.49 8.13 -16.79
N PHE A 312 -12.78 8.51 -15.70
CA PHE A 312 -12.54 7.59 -14.59
C PHE A 312 -13.84 7.19 -13.87
N LEU A 313 -14.77 8.12 -13.67
CA LEU A 313 -16.06 7.81 -13.05
C LEU A 313 -16.89 6.86 -13.92
N THR A 314 -16.92 7.07 -15.24
CA THR A 314 -17.59 6.19 -16.20
C THR A 314 -16.97 4.79 -16.18
N PHE A 315 -15.64 4.71 -16.21
CA PHE A 315 -14.94 3.43 -16.13
C PHE A 315 -15.17 2.71 -14.81
N LEU A 316 -15.16 3.44 -13.69
CA LEU A 316 -15.49 2.91 -12.36
C LEU A 316 -16.91 2.32 -12.34
N ALA A 317 -17.89 3.07 -12.83
CA ALA A 317 -19.28 2.62 -12.88
C ALA A 317 -19.41 1.35 -13.73
N LEU A 318 -18.77 1.30 -14.91
CA LEU A 318 -18.76 0.12 -15.78
C LEU A 318 -18.08 -1.08 -15.09
N ALA A 319 -16.95 -0.88 -14.45
CA ALA A 319 -16.22 -1.94 -13.75
C ALA A 319 -17.01 -2.53 -12.59
N LEU A 320 -17.66 -1.68 -11.78
CA LEU A 320 -18.53 -2.11 -10.69
C LEU A 320 -19.79 -2.82 -11.22
N LEU A 321 -20.40 -2.30 -12.28
CA LEU A 321 -21.56 -2.93 -12.92
C LEU A 321 -21.22 -4.34 -13.44
N VAL A 322 -20.07 -4.50 -14.12
CA VAL A 322 -19.61 -5.80 -14.59
C VAL A 322 -19.30 -6.73 -13.42
N GLY A 323 -18.52 -6.28 -12.44
CA GLY A 323 -18.12 -7.08 -11.28
C GLY A 323 -19.32 -7.54 -10.44
N PHE A 324 -20.15 -6.61 -9.99
CA PHE A 324 -21.33 -6.93 -9.18
C PHE A 324 -22.44 -7.59 -10.00
N GLY A 325 -22.61 -7.25 -11.28
CA GLY A 325 -23.55 -7.92 -12.19
C GLY A 325 -23.22 -9.40 -12.35
N LEU A 326 -21.94 -9.74 -12.58
CA LEU A 326 -21.49 -11.14 -12.63
C LEU A 326 -21.65 -11.85 -11.27
N ALA A 327 -21.36 -11.17 -10.17
CA ALA A 327 -21.53 -11.72 -8.84
C ALA A 327 -23.04 -11.99 -8.54
N ALA A 328 -23.93 -11.06 -8.87
CA ALA A 328 -25.37 -11.22 -8.72
C ALA A 328 -25.91 -12.35 -9.59
N TRP A 329 -25.48 -12.44 -10.87
CA TRP A 329 -25.86 -13.52 -11.77
C TRP A 329 -25.46 -14.90 -11.26
N ARG A 330 -24.36 -14.99 -10.49
CA ARG A 330 -23.86 -16.26 -9.93
C ARG A 330 -24.08 -16.41 -8.42
N TRP A 331 -24.86 -15.53 -7.81
CA TRP A 331 -24.99 -15.42 -6.35
C TRP A 331 -25.30 -16.73 -5.64
N ASP A 332 -26.20 -17.54 -6.20
CA ASP A 332 -26.57 -18.82 -5.61
C ASP A 332 -25.45 -19.87 -5.66
N ARG A 333 -24.58 -19.80 -6.66
CA ARG A 333 -23.42 -20.69 -6.77
C ARG A 333 -22.27 -20.32 -5.83
N LEU A 334 -22.31 -19.09 -5.28
CA LEU A 334 -21.30 -18.59 -4.32
C LEU A 334 -21.67 -18.91 -2.87
N ARG A 335 -22.62 -19.81 -2.61
CA ARG A 335 -23.00 -20.18 -1.24
C ARG A 335 -21.81 -20.86 -0.56
N SER A 336 -21.59 -20.47 0.71
CA SER A 336 -20.62 -21.13 1.58
C SER A 336 -21.11 -22.54 1.90
N ARG A 337 -20.20 -23.51 1.95
CA ARG A 337 -20.54 -24.91 2.31
C ARG A 337 -20.72 -25.11 3.80
N HIS A 338 -20.12 -24.23 4.60
CA HIS A 338 -20.22 -24.29 6.06
C HIS A 338 -20.63 -22.91 6.61
N GLU A 339 -21.30 -22.94 7.76
CA GLU A 339 -21.71 -21.78 8.53
C GLU A 339 -20.81 -21.60 9.77
N LEU A 340 -21.00 -20.50 10.50
CA LEU A 340 -20.28 -20.24 11.74
C LEU A 340 -20.80 -21.17 12.85
N ASP A 341 -19.90 -22.01 13.38
CA ASP A 341 -20.26 -23.00 14.41
C ASP A 341 -20.47 -22.35 15.79
N ALA A 342 -19.77 -21.26 16.10
CA ALA A 342 -19.87 -20.56 17.39
C ALA A 342 -19.37 -19.11 17.31
N ALA A 343 -19.94 -18.25 18.15
CA ALA A 343 -19.51 -16.87 18.29
C ALA A 343 -18.08 -16.73 18.86
N LEU A 344 -17.69 -17.62 19.78
CA LEU A 344 -16.32 -17.69 20.32
C LEU A 344 -15.48 -18.69 19.51
N SER A 345 -15.05 -18.24 18.35
CA SER A 345 -14.23 -19.01 17.42
C SER A 345 -13.23 -18.10 16.68
N ARG A 346 -12.19 -18.68 16.12
CA ARG A 346 -11.25 -17.94 15.28
C ARG A 346 -11.93 -17.38 14.03
N GLU A 347 -12.88 -18.12 13.47
CA GLU A 347 -13.67 -17.70 12.31
C GLU A 347 -14.46 -16.42 12.61
N SER A 348 -15.14 -16.36 13.76
CA SER A 348 -15.91 -15.18 14.17
C SER A 348 -15.00 -13.96 14.41
N ALA A 349 -13.81 -14.18 14.99
CA ALA A 349 -12.83 -13.10 15.16
C ALA A 349 -12.36 -12.53 13.81
N PHE A 350 -12.17 -13.36 12.79
CA PHE A 350 -11.83 -12.88 11.45
C PHE A 350 -13.01 -12.16 10.76
N VAL A 351 -14.25 -12.62 10.96
CA VAL A 351 -15.43 -11.90 10.44
C VAL A 351 -15.54 -10.54 11.09
N LEU A 352 -15.41 -10.45 12.42
CA LEU A 352 -15.44 -9.18 13.13
C LEU A 352 -14.31 -8.25 12.68
N ASN A 353 -13.10 -8.78 12.51
CA ASN A 353 -11.96 -8.04 11.98
C ASN A 353 -12.26 -7.46 10.58
N ASN A 354 -12.90 -8.23 9.69
CA ASN A 354 -13.31 -7.75 8.38
C ASN A 354 -14.35 -6.64 8.47
N VAL A 355 -15.31 -6.75 9.38
CA VAL A 355 -16.31 -5.70 9.61
C VAL A 355 -15.64 -4.41 10.06
N LEU A 356 -14.65 -4.48 10.98
CA LEU A 356 -13.91 -3.30 11.44
C LEU A 356 -13.07 -2.67 10.31
N PHE A 357 -12.40 -3.47 9.47
CA PHE A 357 -11.68 -2.93 8.31
C PHE A 357 -12.61 -2.24 7.32
N LEU A 358 -13.78 -2.82 7.03
CA LEU A 358 -14.75 -2.20 6.14
C LEU A 358 -15.40 -0.97 6.76
N ALA A 359 -15.68 -0.97 8.06
CA ALA A 359 -16.18 0.20 8.76
C ALA A 359 -15.15 1.36 8.70
N ALA A 360 -13.86 1.06 8.88
CA ALA A 360 -12.80 2.04 8.72
C ALA A 360 -12.70 2.55 7.28
N ALA A 361 -12.73 1.64 6.29
CA ALA A 361 -12.71 2.02 4.87
C ALA A 361 -13.92 2.89 4.49
N PHE A 362 -15.11 2.56 5.00
CA PHE A 362 -16.33 3.34 4.77
C PHE A 362 -16.28 4.70 5.44
N ALA A 363 -15.79 4.79 6.69
CA ALA A 363 -15.64 6.06 7.39
C ALA A 363 -14.65 7.00 6.65
N VAL A 364 -13.52 6.45 6.19
CA VAL A 364 -12.55 7.20 5.39
C VAL A 364 -13.17 7.63 4.06
N PHE A 365 -13.89 6.75 3.38
CA PHE A 365 -14.61 7.07 2.15
C PHE A 365 -15.60 8.21 2.37
N LEU A 366 -16.47 8.08 3.37
CA LEU A 366 -17.52 9.07 3.66
C LEU A 366 -16.91 10.44 3.97
N GLY A 367 -15.91 10.49 4.86
CA GLY A 367 -15.24 11.75 5.19
C GLY A 367 -14.52 12.39 3.99
N THR A 368 -13.96 11.56 3.10
CA THR A 368 -13.25 12.05 1.90
C THR A 368 -14.20 12.60 0.84
N VAL A 369 -15.37 11.98 0.63
CA VAL A 369 -16.34 12.44 -0.37
C VAL A 369 -17.32 13.48 0.17
N PHE A 370 -17.37 13.68 1.48
CA PHE A 370 -18.32 14.56 2.14
C PHE A 370 -18.32 15.99 1.62
N PRO A 371 -17.17 16.64 1.34
CA PRO A 371 -17.15 17.97 0.75
C PRO A 371 -17.93 18.05 -0.58
N VAL A 372 -17.79 17.06 -1.45
CA VAL A 372 -18.47 16.98 -2.74
C VAL A 372 -19.98 16.79 -2.56
N VAL A 373 -20.35 15.88 -1.64
CA VAL A 373 -21.78 15.60 -1.35
C VAL A 373 -22.46 16.82 -0.71
N SER A 374 -21.80 17.48 0.23
CA SER A 374 -22.34 18.67 0.90
C SER A 374 -22.49 19.84 -0.05
N GLU A 375 -21.58 20.01 -1.00
CA GLU A 375 -21.67 21.01 -2.05
C GLU A 375 -22.84 20.75 -2.99
N ALA A 376 -22.99 19.49 -3.44
CA ALA A 376 -24.06 19.08 -4.33
C ALA A 376 -25.46 19.23 -3.69
N LEU A 377 -25.60 18.98 -2.39
CA LEU A 377 -26.88 19.04 -1.68
C LEU A 377 -27.17 20.42 -1.07
N GLY A 378 -26.18 21.09 -0.56
CA GLY A 378 -26.33 22.34 0.20
C GLY A 378 -25.63 23.56 -0.41
N GLY A 379 -25.04 23.45 -1.60
CA GLY A 379 -24.34 24.54 -2.30
C GLY A 379 -23.06 25.03 -1.62
N ARG A 380 -22.59 24.36 -0.55
CA ARG A 380 -21.36 24.70 0.18
C ARG A 380 -20.54 23.44 0.45
N ALA A 381 -19.27 23.46 0.04
CA ALA A 381 -18.31 22.39 0.37
C ALA A 381 -17.94 22.48 1.86
N ILE A 382 -18.30 21.46 2.64
CA ILE A 382 -17.93 21.32 4.05
C ILE A 382 -16.73 20.39 4.13
N ASN A 383 -15.55 20.96 4.39
CA ASN A 383 -14.32 20.19 4.54
C ASN A 383 -14.32 19.43 5.87
N VAL A 384 -14.01 18.14 5.79
CA VAL A 384 -13.87 17.26 6.94
C VAL A 384 -12.36 17.12 7.23
N GLY A 385 -11.95 17.56 8.41
CA GLY A 385 -10.54 17.56 8.80
C GLY A 385 -10.13 16.38 9.69
N PRO A 386 -8.84 16.34 10.11
CA PRO A 386 -8.29 15.29 10.97
C PRO A 386 -9.13 14.93 12.20
N PRO A 387 -9.78 15.86 12.92
CA PRO A 387 -10.57 15.51 14.10
C PRO A 387 -11.69 14.51 13.84
N PHE A 388 -12.35 14.57 12.67
CA PHE A 388 -13.37 13.59 12.30
C PHE A 388 -12.76 12.21 12.11
N PHE A 389 -11.70 12.11 11.31
CA PHE A 389 -11.04 10.84 11.02
C PHE A 389 -10.48 10.21 12.28
N ASP A 390 -9.82 11.00 13.13
CA ASP A 390 -9.27 10.52 14.39
C ASP A 390 -10.36 9.99 15.33
N HIS A 391 -11.49 10.71 15.46
CA HIS A 391 -12.60 10.28 16.31
C HIS A 391 -13.23 8.95 15.86
N VAL A 392 -13.30 8.71 14.56
CA VAL A 392 -13.96 7.50 14.04
C VAL A 392 -12.97 6.36 13.82
N VAL A 393 -11.79 6.65 13.23
CA VAL A 393 -10.85 5.60 12.83
C VAL A 393 -10.02 5.09 14.01
N VAL A 394 -9.65 5.93 14.99
CA VAL A 394 -8.84 5.49 16.14
C VAL A 394 -9.54 4.39 16.96
N PRO A 395 -10.82 4.50 17.35
CA PRO A 395 -11.52 3.41 18.04
C PRO A 395 -11.57 2.11 17.22
N LEU A 396 -11.81 2.22 15.91
CA LEU A 396 -11.81 1.06 15.01
C LEU A 396 -10.42 0.42 14.92
N ALA A 397 -9.36 1.22 14.85
CA ALA A 397 -7.98 0.76 14.83
C ALA A 397 -7.59 0.07 16.16
N LEU A 398 -8.04 0.57 17.31
CA LEU A 398 -7.85 -0.10 18.60
C LEU A 398 -8.58 -1.45 18.66
N GLY A 399 -9.79 -1.53 18.08
CA GLY A 399 -10.52 -2.79 17.92
C GLY A 399 -9.78 -3.80 17.03
N ILE A 400 -9.23 -3.34 15.91
CA ILE A 400 -8.40 -4.14 15.00
C ILE A 400 -7.12 -4.61 15.71
N LEU A 401 -6.47 -3.73 16.46
CA LEU A 401 -5.28 -4.04 17.25
C LEU A 401 -5.59 -5.11 18.33
N LEU A 402 -6.71 -4.98 19.03
CA LEU A 402 -7.18 -6.00 19.98
C LEU A 402 -7.37 -7.35 19.27
N LEU A 403 -8.08 -7.38 18.14
CA LEU A 403 -8.33 -8.62 17.39
C LEU A 403 -7.05 -9.23 16.81
N MET A 404 -6.04 -8.43 16.48
CA MET A 404 -4.72 -8.91 16.06
C MET A 404 -4.06 -9.78 17.16
N GLY A 405 -4.28 -9.48 18.44
CA GLY A 405 -3.81 -10.30 19.55
C GLY A 405 -4.77 -11.44 19.90
N VAL A 406 -6.08 -11.23 19.79
CA VAL A 406 -7.10 -12.22 20.15
C VAL A 406 -7.17 -13.37 19.12
N GLY A 407 -7.17 -13.05 17.82
CA GLY A 407 -7.37 -14.01 16.74
C GLY A 407 -6.45 -15.24 16.79
N PRO A 408 -5.13 -15.09 16.97
CA PRO A 408 -4.21 -16.23 17.07
C PRO A 408 -4.46 -17.16 18.25
N LEU A 409 -4.99 -16.62 19.34
CA LEU A 409 -5.23 -17.36 20.59
C LEU A 409 -6.51 -18.21 20.56
N LEU A 410 -7.47 -17.85 19.71
CA LEU A 410 -8.73 -18.57 19.60
C LEU A 410 -8.56 -19.91 18.86
N ALA A 411 -9.32 -20.90 19.30
CA ALA A 411 -9.42 -22.19 18.61
C ALA A 411 -10.31 -22.07 17.36
N TRP A 412 -10.09 -22.96 16.38
CA TRP A 412 -10.98 -23.14 15.26
C TRP A 412 -12.28 -23.83 15.74
N ARG A 413 -13.42 -23.46 15.13
CA ARG A 413 -14.79 -23.90 15.42
C ARG A 413 -15.32 -23.40 16.75
N ARG A 414 -14.77 -23.83 17.88
CA ARG A 414 -15.26 -23.49 19.22
C ARG A 414 -14.12 -23.43 20.23
N ALA A 415 -14.05 -22.37 21.00
CA ALA A 415 -13.12 -22.23 22.12
C ALA A 415 -13.83 -22.56 23.43
N SER A 416 -13.22 -23.42 24.28
CA SER A 416 -13.70 -23.66 25.64
C SER A 416 -13.22 -22.56 26.58
N LEU A 417 -13.93 -22.33 27.69
CA LEU A 417 -13.53 -21.34 28.72
C LEU A 417 -12.15 -21.64 29.29
N ASP A 418 -11.84 -22.92 29.55
CA ASP A 418 -10.52 -23.36 30.03
C ASP A 418 -9.41 -23.08 29.01
N HIS A 419 -9.72 -23.24 27.74
CA HIS A 419 -8.79 -22.88 26.68
C HIS A 419 -8.53 -21.38 26.66
N LEU A 420 -9.57 -20.56 26.73
CA LEU A 420 -9.48 -19.11 26.77
C LEU A 420 -8.63 -18.66 27.98
N HIS A 421 -8.97 -19.11 29.19
CA HIS A 421 -8.22 -18.76 30.39
C HIS A 421 -6.72 -19.04 30.26
N ARG A 422 -6.35 -20.26 29.82
CA ARG A 422 -4.93 -20.65 29.64
C ARG A 422 -4.21 -19.88 28.54
N GLN A 423 -4.91 -19.45 27.48
CA GLN A 423 -4.30 -18.76 26.36
C GLN A 423 -4.18 -17.26 26.61
N PHE A 424 -5.16 -16.65 27.29
CA PHE A 424 -5.25 -15.20 27.46
C PHE A 424 -4.61 -14.69 28.75
N LEU A 425 -4.35 -15.55 29.75
CA LEU A 425 -3.84 -15.11 31.05
C LEU A 425 -2.53 -14.34 30.93
N ALA A 426 -1.51 -14.90 30.30
CA ALA A 426 -0.19 -14.28 30.20
C ALA A 426 -0.19 -13.03 29.28
N PRO A 427 -0.78 -13.04 28.06
CA PRO A 427 -0.90 -11.82 27.27
C PRO A 427 -1.76 -10.75 27.92
N GLY A 428 -2.88 -11.14 28.53
CA GLY A 428 -3.77 -10.22 29.26
C GLY A 428 -3.07 -9.55 30.44
N ALA A 429 -2.34 -10.35 31.23
CA ALA A 429 -1.53 -9.82 32.33
C ALA A 429 -0.45 -8.84 31.82
N ALA A 430 0.23 -9.16 30.72
CA ALA A 430 1.21 -8.27 30.11
C ALA A 430 0.59 -6.93 29.70
N GLY A 431 -0.59 -6.96 29.07
CA GLY A 431 -1.32 -5.75 28.70
C GLY A 431 -1.75 -4.91 29.94
N VAL A 432 -2.36 -5.57 30.93
CA VAL A 432 -2.82 -4.89 32.16
C VAL A 432 -1.63 -4.28 32.92
N LEU A 433 -0.54 -5.03 33.11
CA LEU A 433 0.65 -4.55 33.80
C LEU A 433 1.32 -3.38 33.06
N ALA A 434 1.37 -3.44 31.72
CA ALA A 434 1.89 -2.34 30.91
C ALA A 434 1.01 -1.08 31.05
N GLY A 435 -0.31 -1.22 30.95
CA GLY A 435 -1.24 -0.10 31.12
C GLY A 435 -1.19 0.50 32.52
N ALA A 436 -1.23 -0.34 33.58
CA ALA A 436 -1.12 0.10 34.97
C ALA A 436 0.22 0.77 35.28
N GLY A 437 1.32 0.19 34.74
CA GLY A 437 2.66 0.77 34.87
C GLY A 437 2.79 2.14 34.22
N LEU A 438 2.22 2.34 33.02
CA LEU A 438 2.21 3.64 32.33
C LEU A 438 1.40 4.69 33.12
N LEU A 439 0.21 4.31 33.60
CA LEU A 439 -0.63 5.21 34.41
C LEU A 439 0.08 5.55 35.72
N GLY A 440 0.71 4.58 36.41
CA GLY A 440 1.52 4.76 37.59
C GLY A 440 2.76 5.65 37.38
N ALA A 441 3.37 5.55 36.19
CA ALA A 441 4.46 6.42 35.74
C ALA A 441 4.01 7.85 35.37
N GLY A 442 2.72 8.16 35.49
CA GLY A 442 2.17 9.50 35.22
C GLY A 442 1.78 9.79 33.79
N VAL A 443 1.66 8.78 32.94
CA VAL A 443 1.11 8.95 31.59
C VAL A 443 -0.36 9.36 31.68
N ARG A 444 -0.67 10.61 31.36
CA ARG A 444 -2.00 11.22 31.55
C ARG A 444 -3.00 10.89 30.42
N PRO A 445 -2.63 10.82 29.10
CA PRO A 445 -3.57 10.42 28.07
C PRO A 445 -4.00 8.96 28.26
N ALA A 446 -5.15 8.73 28.89
CA ALA A 446 -5.66 7.37 29.15
C ALA A 446 -5.81 6.54 27.88
N GLY A 447 -6.17 7.19 26.74
CA GLY A 447 -6.22 6.55 25.42
C GLY A 447 -4.87 6.01 24.95
N ALA A 448 -3.77 6.75 25.21
CA ALA A 448 -2.42 6.28 24.89
C ALA A 448 -2.01 5.11 25.78
N ALA A 449 -2.31 5.17 27.09
CA ALA A 449 -2.03 4.07 28.00
C ALA A 449 -2.79 2.79 27.60
N LEU A 450 -4.07 2.90 27.22
CA LEU A 450 -4.86 1.79 26.68
C LEU A 450 -4.24 1.25 25.38
N ALA A 451 -3.86 2.11 24.45
CA ALA A 451 -3.28 1.71 23.19
C ALA A 451 -1.95 0.96 23.36
N PHE A 452 -1.06 1.44 24.27
CA PHE A 452 0.17 0.73 24.60
C PHE A 452 -0.08 -0.57 25.37
N ALA A 453 -1.12 -0.62 26.23
CA ALA A 453 -1.54 -1.87 26.87
C ALA A 453 -1.96 -2.92 25.85
N LEU A 454 -2.72 -2.53 24.81
CA LEU A 454 -3.06 -3.40 23.70
C LEU A 454 -1.80 -3.81 22.90
N CYS A 455 -0.86 -2.89 22.68
CA CYS A 455 0.42 -3.24 22.05
C CYS A 455 1.19 -4.30 22.85
N ALA A 456 1.26 -4.17 24.16
CA ALA A 456 1.91 -5.15 25.04
C ALA A 456 1.19 -6.51 25.02
N PHE A 457 -0.14 -6.52 25.01
CA PHE A 457 -0.96 -7.73 24.84
C PHE A 457 -0.64 -8.44 23.51
N VAL A 458 -0.60 -7.71 22.40
CA VAL A 458 -0.29 -8.25 21.07
C VAL A 458 1.15 -8.75 21.00
N ALA A 459 2.12 -8.00 21.55
CA ALA A 459 3.52 -8.41 21.61
C ALA A 459 3.69 -9.73 22.36
N ALA A 460 3.04 -9.86 23.52
CA ALA A 460 3.05 -11.08 24.32
C ALA A 460 2.41 -12.26 23.57
N THR A 461 1.31 -12.03 22.85
CA THR A 461 0.67 -13.05 22.01
C THR A 461 1.62 -13.56 20.93
N ILE A 462 2.26 -12.66 20.16
CA ILE A 462 3.22 -13.02 19.12
C ILE A 462 4.40 -13.78 19.72
N ALA A 463 4.97 -13.29 20.82
CA ALA A 463 6.08 -13.92 21.50
C ALA A 463 5.75 -15.36 21.96
N LEU A 464 4.56 -15.57 22.53
CA LEU A 464 4.08 -16.90 22.94
C LEU A 464 3.95 -17.86 21.76
N GLU A 465 3.44 -17.41 20.62
CA GLU A 465 3.31 -18.22 19.42
C GLU A 465 4.69 -18.70 18.89
N PHE A 466 5.68 -17.78 18.86
CA PHE A 466 7.05 -18.15 18.52
C PHE A 466 7.67 -19.07 19.57
N ALA A 467 7.53 -18.75 20.85
CA ALA A 467 8.10 -19.55 21.95
C ALA A 467 7.55 -20.98 21.99
N ARG A 468 6.24 -21.15 21.71
CA ARG A 468 5.61 -22.50 21.59
C ARG A 468 6.18 -23.27 20.43
N GLY A 469 6.28 -22.65 19.25
CA GLY A 469 6.84 -23.29 18.07
C GLY A 469 8.30 -23.71 18.28
N VAL A 470 9.12 -22.85 18.88
CA VAL A 470 10.52 -23.14 19.20
C VAL A 470 10.63 -24.28 20.23
N ARG A 471 9.83 -24.24 21.32
CA ARG A 471 9.85 -25.29 22.35
C ARG A 471 9.49 -26.67 21.78
N VAL A 472 8.42 -26.77 21.01
CA VAL A 472 8.01 -28.03 20.37
C VAL A 472 9.11 -28.55 19.46
N ARG A 473 9.72 -27.68 18.67
CA ARG A 473 10.78 -28.09 17.74
C ARG A 473 12.05 -28.54 18.47
N ARG A 474 12.46 -27.83 19.54
CA ARG A 474 13.60 -28.24 20.38
C ARG A 474 13.38 -29.58 21.04
N ALA A 475 12.18 -29.81 21.61
CA ALA A 475 11.84 -31.08 22.25
C ALA A 475 11.92 -32.28 21.28
N HIS A 476 11.56 -32.09 19.99
CA HIS A 476 11.54 -33.18 19.02
C HIS A 476 12.87 -33.37 18.26
N ARG A 477 13.73 -32.35 18.20
CA ARG A 477 14.93 -32.37 17.34
C ARG A 477 16.24 -32.05 18.05
N GLY A 478 16.22 -31.67 19.32
CA GLY A 478 17.42 -31.29 20.07
C GLY A 478 18.15 -30.03 19.57
N GLU A 479 17.51 -29.22 18.70
CA GLU A 479 18.11 -28.06 18.07
C GLU A 479 18.31 -26.89 19.07
N SER A 480 19.30 -26.02 18.84
CA SER A 480 19.43 -24.75 19.58
C SER A 480 18.22 -23.84 19.33
N ALA A 481 17.93 -22.93 20.24
CA ALA A 481 16.76 -22.04 20.13
C ALA A 481 16.81 -21.16 18.85
N VAL A 482 17.98 -20.63 18.50
CA VAL A 482 18.18 -19.79 17.31
C VAL A 482 17.94 -20.58 16.04
N TRP A 483 18.50 -21.79 15.96
CA TRP A 483 18.32 -22.67 14.80
C TRP A 483 16.88 -23.13 14.66
N ALA A 484 16.24 -23.49 15.77
CA ALA A 484 14.83 -23.85 15.82
C ALA A 484 13.93 -22.71 15.33
N LEU A 485 14.22 -21.44 15.73
CA LEU A 485 13.49 -20.25 15.29
C LEU A 485 13.62 -20.04 13.77
N GLY A 486 14.85 -20.04 13.25
CA GLY A 486 15.08 -19.89 11.81
C GLY A 486 14.40 -20.97 10.98
N ALA A 487 14.53 -22.22 11.40
CA ALA A 487 13.90 -23.35 10.73
C ALA A 487 12.37 -23.34 10.85
N LEU A 488 11.81 -22.84 11.94
CA LEU A 488 10.37 -22.64 12.14
C LEU A 488 9.80 -21.67 11.11
N VAL A 489 10.45 -20.50 10.96
CA VAL A 489 10.05 -19.45 9.99
C VAL A 489 10.18 -19.99 8.56
N LEU A 490 11.32 -20.62 8.20
CA LEU A 490 11.58 -21.08 6.84
C LEU A 490 10.69 -22.26 6.41
N ARG A 491 10.18 -23.06 7.33
CA ARG A 491 9.28 -24.20 7.02
C ARG A 491 7.80 -23.83 7.00
N ASN A 492 7.39 -22.84 7.80
CA ASN A 492 6.00 -22.40 7.88
C ASN A 492 5.89 -20.91 7.53
N ARG A 493 6.39 -20.56 6.37
CA ARG A 493 6.58 -19.17 5.91
C ARG A 493 5.30 -18.34 5.97
N ARG A 494 4.17 -18.88 5.56
CA ARG A 494 2.89 -18.18 5.58
C ARG A 494 2.47 -17.79 7.00
N ARG A 495 2.58 -18.72 7.98
CA ARG A 495 2.18 -18.46 9.36
C ARG A 495 3.14 -17.49 10.05
N TYR A 496 4.43 -17.79 10.05
CA TYR A 496 5.40 -16.98 10.78
C TYR A 496 5.77 -15.69 10.05
N GLY A 497 5.73 -15.67 8.71
CA GLY A 497 5.77 -14.43 7.94
C GLY A 497 4.62 -13.49 8.30
N GLY A 498 3.40 -14.02 8.46
CA GLY A 498 2.25 -13.26 8.95
C GLY A 498 2.45 -12.69 10.36
N TYR A 499 3.04 -13.45 11.29
CA TYR A 499 3.38 -12.92 12.62
C TYR A 499 4.46 -11.84 12.58
N ILE A 500 5.43 -11.94 11.66
CA ILE A 500 6.43 -10.89 11.44
C ILE A 500 5.77 -9.64 10.86
N VAL A 501 4.81 -9.77 9.93
CA VAL A 501 3.99 -8.64 9.46
C VAL A 501 3.25 -7.98 10.64
N HIS A 502 2.62 -8.77 11.51
CA HIS A 502 1.94 -8.24 12.71
C HIS A 502 2.91 -7.55 13.66
N LEU A 503 4.14 -8.06 13.81
CA LEU A 503 5.18 -7.37 14.59
C LEU A 503 5.54 -6.01 13.95
N GLY A 504 5.67 -5.95 12.62
CA GLY A 504 5.87 -4.69 11.89
C GLY A 504 4.73 -3.70 12.12
N MET A 505 3.47 -4.17 12.04
CA MET A 505 2.29 -3.34 12.33
C MET A 505 2.25 -2.87 13.79
N LEU A 506 2.69 -3.71 14.71
CA LEU A 506 2.80 -3.35 16.14
C LEU A 506 3.81 -2.23 16.36
N LEU A 507 4.98 -2.30 15.73
CA LEU A 507 5.99 -1.25 15.80
C LEU A 507 5.48 0.07 15.20
N LEU A 508 4.80 -0.01 14.03
CA LEU A 508 4.10 1.13 13.43
C LEU A 508 3.09 1.74 14.42
N ALA A 509 2.25 0.91 15.04
CA ALA A 509 1.26 1.37 16.02
C ALA A 509 1.92 2.06 17.23
N CYS A 510 3.00 1.48 17.79
CA CYS A 510 3.75 2.11 18.86
C CYS A 510 4.31 3.49 18.47
N GLY A 511 4.86 3.60 17.26
CA GLY A 511 5.36 4.86 16.73
C GLY A 511 4.25 5.90 16.53
N ILE A 512 3.10 5.49 15.96
CA ILE A 512 1.93 6.35 15.77
C ILE A 512 1.39 6.84 17.12
N ILE A 513 1.21 5.95 18.11
CA ILE A 513 0.71 6.31 19.46
C ILE A 513 1.69 7.30 20.11
N GLY A 514 3.00 7.00 20.06
CA GLY A 514 4.03 7.82 20.67
C GLY A 514 4.09 9.23 20.06
N SER A 515 4.16 9.31 18.73
CA SER A 515 4.25 10.59 18.01
C SER A 515 2.96 11.42 18.06
N SER A 516 1.78 10.76 18.14
CA SER A 516 0.51 11.50 18.22
C SER A 516 0.17 11.97 19.62
N ALA A 517 0.46 11.15 20.66
CA ALA A 517 0.05 11.45 22.03
C ALA A 517 1.06 12.34 22.80
N PHE A 518 2.33 12.33 22.43
CA PHE A 518 3.40 12.96 23.20
C PHE A 518 4.26 13.95 22.40
N ALA A 519 3.87 14.27 21.16
CA ALA A 519 4.55 15.32 20.41
C ALA A 519 4.44 16.67 21.13
N THR A 520 5.54 17.40 21.14
CA THR A 520 5.58 18.77 21.67
C THR A 520 6.07 19.72 20.59
N GLN A 521 5.53 20.93 20.58
CA GLN A 521 5.99 21.96 19.66
C GLN A 521 6.15 23.30 20.35
N ARG A 522 7.10 24.09 19.85
CA ARG A 522 7.36 25.46 20.29
C ARG A 522 7.70 26.34 19.10
N LEU A 523 7.10 27.50 19.01
CA LEU A 523 7.49 28.57 18.10
C LEU A 523 8.38 29.56 18.85
N ALA A 524 9.53 29.91 18.29
CA ALA A 524 10.47 30.86 18.91
C ALA A 524 11.07 31.77 17.84
N THR A 525 11.04 33.10 18.08
CA THR A 525 11.75 34.07 17.27
C THR A 525 13.04 34.46 17.96
N LEU A 526 14.18 34.16 17.35
CA LEU A 526 15.51 34.26 17.95
C LEU A 526 16.39 35.22 17.17
N ALA A 527 17.12 36.03 17.89
CA ALA A 527 18.25 36.77 17.35
C ALA A 527 19.51 35.88 17.30
N PRO A 528 20.52 36.17 16.47
CA PRO A 528 21.78 35.41 16.48
C PRO A 528 22.39 35.35 17.88
N GLY A 529 22.81 34.14 18.27
CA GLY A 529 23.34 33.80 19.60
C GLY A 529 22.28 33.46 20.65
N GLN A 530 20.98 33.63 20.39
CA GLN A 530 19.91 33.31 21.33
C GLN A 530 19.52 31.82 21.26
N ASP A 531 19.01 31.29 22.37
CA ASP A 531 18.62 29.91 22.54
C ASP A 531 17.11 29.76 22.72
N ALA A 532 16.56 28.63 22.24
CA ALA A 532 15.23 28.16 22.61
C ALA A 532 15.30 26.72 23.12
N ALA A 533 14.61 26.43 24.22
CA ALA A 533 14.53 25.08 24.77
C ALA A 533 13.22 24.40 24.36
N ILE A 534 13.29 23.09 24.07
CA ILE A 534 12.13 22.22 23.86
C ILE A 534 12.44 20.82 24.39
N GLY A 535 11.68 20.33 25.37
CA GLY A 535 12.00 19.08 26.06
C GLY A 535 13.41 19.09 26.65
N GLU A 536 14.21 18.10 26.30
CA GLU A 536 15.61 17.99 26.73
C GLU A 536 16.58 18.75 25.80
N TYR A 537 16.07 19.30 24.71
CA TYR A 537 16.90 19.97 23.69
C TYR A 537 16.93 21.48 23.90
N ARG A 538 18.08 22.07 23.63
CA ARG A 538 18.30 23.49 23.51
C ARG A 538 18.88 23.78 22.12
N VAL A 539 18.19 24.61 21.38
CA VAL A 539 18.56 25.00 20.02
C VAL A 539 19.03 26.44 20.02
N ARG A 540 20.29 26.67 19.73
CA ARG A 540 20.87 27.98 19.56
C ARG A 540 20.81 28.37 18.09
N PHE A 541 20.37 29.57 17.82
CA PHE A 541 20.38 30.16 16.49
C PHE A 541 21.68 30.95 16.30
N ASP A 542 22.55 30.47 15.38
CA ASP A 542 23.85 31.09 15.13
C ASP A 542 23.78 32.23 14.07
N GLY A 543 22.74 32.23 13.22
CA GLY A 543 22.52 33.27 12.22
C GLY A 543 21.89 32.79 10.92
N LEU A 544 21.61 33.73 10.01
CA LEU A 544 21.12 33.45 8.65
C LEU A 544 22.29 33.43 7.66
N ALA A 545 22.21 32.56 6.67
CA ALA A 545 23.02 32.63 5.47
C ALA A 545 22.10 32.56 4.24
N GLN A 546 22.58 33.05 3.12
CA GLN A 546 21.87 33.04 1.84
C GLN A 546 22.75 32.39 0.80
N GLU A 547 22.17 31.47 0.02
CA GLU A 547 22.84 30.77 -1.07
C GLU A 547 21.92 30.69 -2.28
N THR A 548 22.47 30.92 -3.48
CA THR A 548 21.73 30.69 -4.72
C THR A 548 22.34 29.49 -5.44
N ARG A 549 21.58 28.43 -5.55
CA ARG A 549 22.04 27.16 -6.18
C ARG A 549 20.90 26.51 -6.96
N GLY A 550 21.20 26.00 -8.15
CA GLY A 550 20.22 25.21 -8.94
C GLY A 550 18.93 25.96 -9.29
N GLY A 551 18.98 27.31 -9.43
CA GLY A 551 17.80 28.13 -9.72
C GLY A 551 16.90 28.41 -8.51
N ALA A 552 17.32 28.04 -7.30
CA ALA A 552 16.66 28.35 -6.05
C ALA A 552 17.48 29.34 -5.21
N LEU A 553 16.80 30.28 -4.59
CA LEU A 553 17.30 31.14 -3.53
C LEU A 553 17.02 30.46 -2.19
N SER A 554 18.07 30.01 -1.49
CA SER A 554 17.97 29.32 -0.21
C SER A 554 18.31 30.26 0.93
N ILE A 555 17.42 30.42 1.88
CA ILE A 555 17.70 31.08 3.16
C ILE A 555 17.97 29.96 4.18
N ILE A 556 19.13 30.00 4.81
CA ILE A 556 19.67 28.97 5.67
C ILE A 556 19.76 29.50 7.10
N GLY A 557 18.96 28.92 8.00
CA GLY A 557 19.11 29.13 9.44
C GLY A 557 20.18 28.18 9.99
N ARG A 558 21.31 28.69 10.41
CA ARG A 558 22.37 27.91 11.07
C ARG A 558 22.06 27.76 12.54
N LEU A 559 22.08 26.52 13.00
CA LEU A 559 21.64 26.12 14.34
C LEU A 559 22.73 25.29 15.01
N ARG A 560 22.85 25.43 16.33
CA ARG A 560 23.61 24.51 17.15
C ARG A 560 22.71 23.89 18.21
N VAL A 561 22.74 22.57 18.31
CA VAL A 561 21.81 21.82 19.13
C VAL A 561 22.56 21.20 20.30
N PHE A 562 21.93 21.27 21.49
CA PHE A 562 22.45 20.68 22.71
C PHE A 562 21.37 19.79 23.36
N ALA A 563 21.79 18.70 24.01
CA ALA A 563 20.95 17.92 24.92
C ALA A 563 21.56 17.98 26.33
N GLY A 564 20.90 18.71 27.23
CA GLY A 564 21.52 19.09 28.50
C GLY A 564 22.82 19.87 28.26
N THR A 565 23.95 19.34 28.74
CA THR A 565 25.29 19.92 28.56
C THR A 565 26.01 19.40 27.30
N ARG A 566 25.48 18.34 26.65
CA ARG A 566 26.12 17.70 25.50
C ARG A 566 25.84 18.48 24.23
N ASP A 567 26.89 18.91 23.54
CA ASP A 567 26.81 19.47 22.20
C ASP A 567 26.54 18.36 21.17
N LEU A 568 25.47 18.47 20.41
CA LEU A 568 25.04 17.53 19.36
C LEU A 568 25.50 17.96 17.98
N GLY A 569 26.12 19.14 17.84
CA GLY A 569 26.68 19.66 16.61
C GLY A 569 25.83 20.73 15.93
N ALA A 570 26.28 21.11 14.73
CA ALA A 570 25.64 22.09 13.87
C ALA A 570 24.57 21.46 12.98
N PHE A 571 23.45 22.16 12.82
CA PHE A 571 22.34 21.79 11.97
C PHE A 571 21.93 22.99 11.09
N GLU A 572 21.30 22.70 9.97
CA GLU A 572 20.77 23.73 9.07
C GLU A 572 19.31 23.48 8.75
N ALA A 573 18.49 24.49 8.94
CA ALA A 573 17.11 24.49 8.46
C ALA A 573 17.03 25.49 7.28
N ARG A 574 16.51 25.04 6.13
CA ARG A 574 16.53 25.85 4.91
C ARG A 574 15.12 26.12 4.41
N ARG A 575 14.92 27.29 3.85
CA ARG A 575 13.76 27.61 3.02
C ARG A 575 14.24 28.00 1.64
N ASN A 576 13.84 27.20 0.64
CA ASN A 576 14.25 27.37 -0.74
C ASN A 576 13.11 28.03 -1.51
N LEU A 577 13.37 29.13 -2.20
CA LEU A 577 12.47 29.79 -3.12
C LEU A 577 12.95 29.52 -4.54
N PHE A 578 12.18 28.77 -5.30
CA PHE A 578 12.49 28.45 -6.69
C PHE A 578 12.07 29.64 -7.57
N LEU A 579 13.05 30.33 -8.17
CA LEU A 579 12.83 31.62 -8.85
C LEU A 579 11.92 31.50 -10.09
N ARG A 580 11.87 30.32 -10.72
CA ARG A 580 11.03 30.07 -11.91
C ARG A 580 9.59 29.76 -11.58
N SER A 581 9.37 28.80 -10.68
CA SER A 581 8.03 28.31 -10.33
C SER A 581 7.36 29.17 -9.26
N GLN A 582 8.11 30.03 -8.58
CA GLN A 582 7.70 30.81 -7.39
C GLN A 582 7.27 29.89 -6.21
N ASP A 583 7.62 28.59 -6.30
CA ASP A 583 7.34 27.63 -5.24
C ASP A 583 8.37 27.75 -4.12
N ALA A 584 7.92 27.52 -2.90
CA ALA A 584 8.78 27.48 -1.73
C ALA A 584 8.80 26.05 -1.15
N THR A 585 10.01 25.54 -0.86
CA THR A 585 10.17 24.28 -0.13
C THR A 585 10.93 24.49 1.17
N THR A 586 10.82 23.54 2.08
CA THR A 586 11.45 23.61 3.40
C THR A 586 12.34 22.38 3.58
N ASP A 587 13.65 22.59 3.76
CA ASP A 587 14.55 21.52 4.19
C ASP A 587 14.69 21.64 5.71
N VAL A 588 14.24 20.60 6.40
CA VAL A 588 14.17 20.57 7.85
C VAL A 588 15.48 20.12 8.47
N ALA A 589 15.85 20.73 9.57
CA ALA A 589 16.92 20.19 10.41
C ALA A 589 16.33 19.05 11.25
N LEU A 590 16.72 17.81 10.94
CA LEU A 590 16.17 16.61 11.55
C LEU A 590 17.28 15.81 12.25
N ARG A 591 17.07 15.52 13.54
CA ARG A 591 17.86 14.57 14.31
C ARG A 591 16.99 13.46 14.80
N SER A 592 17.20 12.25 14.31
CA SER A 592 16.43 11.06 14.67
C SER A 592 17.17 10.18 15.68
N THR A 593 16.44 9.71 16.70
CA THR A 593 16.90 8.73 17.69
C THR A 593 15.82 7.66 17.88
N PRO A 594 16.13 6.50 18.49
CA PRO A 594 15.10 5.52 18.84
C PRO A 594 14.04 6.04 19.84
N ARG A 595 14.35 7.11 20.58
CA ARG A 595 13.48 7.72 21.58
C ARG A 595 12.57 8.77 20.94
N ASP A 596 13.15 9.69 20.17
CA ASP A 596 12.49 10.84 19.59
C ASP A 596 13.22 11.41 18.39
N ASP A 597 12.51 12.22 17.62
CA ASP A 597 13.06 13.07 16.57
C ASP A 597 12.96 14.54 17.03
N LEU A 598 14.10 15.25 17.04
CA LEU A 598 14.11 16.71 17.05
C LEU A 598 13.99 17.21 15.60
N TYR A 599 12.97 18.00 15.34
CA TYR A 599 12.59 18.49 14.02
C TYR A 599 12.50 20.01 14.07
N VAL A 600 13.35 20.72 13.32
CA VAL A 600 13.41 22.19 13.34
C VAL A 600 13.14 22.76 11.94
N ILE A 601 12.23 23.70 11.88
CA ILE A 601 11.78 24.38 10.66
C ILE A 601 12.15 25.85 10.76
N LEU A 602 12.72 26.42 9.69
CA LEU A 602 12.81 27.85 9.48
C LEU A 602 11.46 28.37 8.96
N ALA A 603 10.60 28.83 9.86
CA ALA A 603 9.25 29.30 9.54
C ALA A 603 9.23 30.69 8.92
N GLY A 604 10.19 31.54 9.28
CA GLY A 604 10.33 32.89 8.75
C GLY A 604 11.57 33.60 9.27
N TRP A 605 11.81 34.80 8.78
CA TRP A 605 12.89 35.68 9.23
C TRP A 605 12.51 37.14 9.00
N THR A 606 13.20 38.02 9.69
CA THR A 606 13.02 39.47 9.60
C THR A 606 14.27 40.13 9.02
N ALA A 607 14.14 41.38 8.56
CA ALA A 607 15.25 42.14 7.93
C ALA A 607 16.39 42.43 8.91
N ASP A 608 16.11 42.46 10.22
CA ASP A 608 17.10 42.63 11.30
C ASP A 608 17.86 41.33 11.66
N GLY A 609 17.70 40.26 10.85
CA GLY A 609 18.45 39.03 11.00
C GLY A 609 17.89 38.03 12.05
N ARG A 610 16.70 38.27 12.62
CA ARG A 610 16.03 37.29 13.49
C ARG A 610 15.40 36.19 12.68
N ALA A 611 15.38 34.98 13.21
CA ALA A 611 14.69 33.86 12.63
C ALA A 611 13.56 33.34 13.52
N THR A 612 12.43 33.07 12.90
CA THR A 612 11.32 32.35 13.55
C THR A 612 11.47 30.88 13.28
N LEU A 613 11.77 30.13 14.33
CA LEU A 613 11.96 28.67 14.29
C LEU A 613 10.74 27.97 14.88
N ARG A 614 10.25 26.96 14.19
CA ARG A 614 9.28 26.01 14.73
C ARG A 614 10.04 24.76 15.13
N LEU A 615 10.06 24.49 16.43
CA LEU A 615 10.73 23.34 17.03
C LEU A 615 9.67 22.29 17.36
N LEU A 616 9.93 21.03 16.99
CA LEU A 616 9.08 19.90 17.35
C LEU A 616 9.95 18.79 17.92
N VAL A 617 9.42 18.11 18.93
CA VAL A 617 9.95 16.82 19.41
C VAL A 617 8.86 15.78 19.20
N ASN A 618 9.13 14.82 18.30
CA ASN A 618 8.22 13.74 17.93
C ASN A 618 8.73 12.42 18.51
N PRO A 619 8.17 11.92 19.63
CA PRO A 619 8.62 10.68 20.22
C PRO A 619 8.32 9.47 19.34
N MET A 620 9.21 8.47 19.41
CA MET A 620 9.04 7.14 18.79
C MET A 620 8.89 7.12 17.26
N MET A 621 9.26 8.19 16.54
CA MET A 621 9.16 8.25 15.08
C MET A 621 9.96 7.14 14.37
N MET A 622 11.13 6.78 14.91
CA MET A 622 11.96 5.70 14.35
C MET A 622 11.21 4.37 14.29
N TRP A 623 10.27 4.11 15.21
CA TRP A 623 9.52 2.86 15.23
C TRP A 623 8.53 2.73 14.07
N ILE A 624 8.03 3.84 13.50
CA ILE A 624 7.24 3.83 12.27
C ILE A 624 8.11 3.32 11.11
N TRP A 625 9.34 3.80 11.02
CA TRP A 625 10.26 3.41 9.95
C TRP A 625 10.74 1.96 10.12
N ALA A 626 11.10 1.57 11.33
CA ALA A 626 11.47 0.20 11.66
C ALA A 626 10.31 -0.78 11.43
N GLY A 627 9.09 -0.39 11.79
CA GLY A 627 7.88 -1.18 11.58
C GLY A 627 7.63 -1.50 10.12
N GLY A 628 7.80 -0.51 9.22
CA GLY A 628 7.70 -0.72 7.77
C GLY A 628 8.74 -1.72 7.23
N LEU A 629 9.98 -1.66 7.71
CA LEU A 629 11.02 -2.62 7.33
C LEU A 629 10.70 -4.05 7.81
N VAL A 630 10.22 -4.19 9.05
CA VAL A 630 9.83 -5.50 9.61
C VAL A 630 8.61 -6.06 8.87
N LEU A 631 7.62 -5.21 8.54
CA LEU A 631 6.47 -5.59 7.72
C LEU A 631 6.92 -6.11 6.35
N THR A 632 7.84 -5.39 5.70
CA THR A 632 8.46 -5.80 4.42
C THR A 632 9.06 -7.20 4.52
N ALA A 633 9.91 -7.43 5.51
CA ALA A 633 10.55 -8.73 5.72
C ALA A 633 9.52 -9.85 5.91
N GLY A 634 8.51 -9.60 6.75
CA GLY A 634 7.41 -10.55 7.00
C GLY A 634 6.59 -10.87 5.75
N ALA A 635 6.22 -9.85 4.97
CA ALA A 635 5.46 -10.00 3.74
C ALA A 635 6.24 -10.78 2.67
N VAL A 636 7.52 -10.45 2.48
CA VAL A 636 8.41 -11.20 1.56
C VAL A 636 8.50 -12.67 1.98
N ILE A 637 8.73 -12.96 3.27
CA ILE A 637 8.78 -14.34 3.78
C ILE A 637 7.45 -15.06 3.51
N ALA A 638 6.30 -14.42 3.75
CA ALA A 638 4.99 -15.01 3.54
C ALA A 638 4.68 -15.30 2.05
N MET A 639 5.25 -14.53 1.13
CA MET A 639 5.08 -14.70 -0.32
C MET A 639 6.00 -15.77 -0.93
N LEU A 640 7.11 -16.12 -0.26
CA LEU A 640 8.02 -17.14 -0.77
C LEU A 640 7.31 -18.49 -0.91
N PRO A 641 7.55 -19.24 -2.00
CA PRO A 641 6.92 -20.56 -2.20
C PRO A 641 7.28 -21.50 -1.06
N GLU A 642 6.30 -22.21 -0.52
CA GLU A 642 6.57 -23.29 0.43
C GLU A 642 7.36 -24.39 -0.28
N ARG A 643 8.45 -24.85 0.34
CA ARG A 643 9.12 -26.07 -0.13
C ARG A 643 8.12 -27.22 0.02
N ARG A 644 7.63 -27.77 -1.09
CA ARG A 644 6.88 -29.02 -1.06
C ARG A 644 7.78 -30.03 -0.37
N ALA A 645 7.28 -30.64 0.72
CA ALA A 645 7.90 -31.85 1.24
C ALA A 645 7.98 -32.82 0.05
N ALA A 646 9.15 -33.40 -0.18
CA ALA A 646 9.28 -34.49 -1.14
C ALA A 646 8.15 -35.50 -0.82
N PRO A 647 7.44 -36.01 -1.82
CA PRO A 647 6.46 -37.04 -1.57
C PRO A 647 7.16 -38.13 -0.73
N GLN A 648 6.62 -38.42 0.46
CA GLN A 648 7.08 -39.57 1.20
C GLN A 648 6.88 -40.77 0.25
N VAL A 649 7.97 -41.33 -0.25
CA VAL A 649 7.94 -42.59 -0.93
C VAL A 649 7.24 -43.53 0.07
N ALA A 650 6.04 -43.97 -0.29
CA ALA A 650 5.33 -44.95 0.51
C ALA A 650 6.30 -46.15 0.64
N VAL A 651 6.82 -46.35 1.85
CA VAL A 651 7.54 -47.58 2.15
C VAL A 651 6.55 -48.69 1.92
N PRO A 652 6.79 -49.62 0.99
CA PRO A 652 5.90 -50.73 0.83
C PRO A 652 5.75 -51.41 2.19
N ALA A 653 4.51 -51.71 2.60
CA ALA A 653 4.27 -52.49 3.81
C ALA A 653 5.09 -53.78 3.71
N PRO A 654 5.79 -54.21 4.78
CA PRO A 654 6.51 -55.47 4.77
C PRO A 654 5.55 -56.56 4.35
N GLY A 655 5.91 -57.28 3.27
CA GLY A 655 5.06 -58.26 2.63
C GLY A 655 4.55 -59.28 3.65
N VAL A 656 3.24 -59.37 3.74
CA VAL A 656 2.59 -60.56 4.28
C VAL A 656 2.98 -61.71 3.33
N SER A 657 3.88 -62.57 3.74
CA SER A 657 4.23 -63.79 3.04
C SER A 657 2.94 -64.58 2.79
N ALA A 658 2.61 -64.78 1.53
CA ALA A 658 1.55 -65.69 1.13
C ALA A 658 1.96 -67.11 1.58
N GLY A 659 1.49 -67.52 2.75
CA GLY A 659 1.56 -68.85 3.23
C GLY A 659 0.48 -69.71 2.56
N GLY A 660 0.91 -70.78 1.89
CA GLY A 660 0.22 -71.99 1.72
C GLY A 660 -1.04 -72.02 0.86
N ALA A 661 -0.88 -72.33 -0.41
CA ALA A 661 -1.95 -72.94 -1.19
C ALA A 661 -2.41 -74.24 -0.55
N TRP A 662 -3.62 -74.29 -0.03
CA TRP A 662 -4.31 -75.56 0.29
C TRP A 662 -5.08 -75.97 -0.94
N SER A 663 -4.70 -77.14 -1.48
CA SER A 663 -5.41 -77.93 -2.52
C SER A 663 -6.45 -78.81 -1.86
N PRO A 664 -7.74 -78.83 -2.26
CA PRO A 664 -8.65 -79.84 -1.90
C PRO A 664 -8.61 -80.94 -2.98
N GLY A 665 -7.95 -82.06 -2.65
CA GLY A 665 -8.14 -83.32 -3.40
C GLY A 665 -9.37 -84.02 -2.95
N GLY A 666 -10.12 -84.52 -3.89
CA GLY A 666 -10.88 -85.72 -4.06
C GLY A 666 -11.93 -86.10 -3.01
N LEU A 667 -13.17 -86.04 -3.34
CA LEU A 667 -14.16 -87.10 -3.62
C LEU A 667 -15.50 -86.44 -3.89
#